data_675fd15705075eedb64e35b3a3aee740
#
_entry.id   675fd15705075eedb64e35b3a3aee740
#
_cell.length_a   1.000
_cell.length_b   1.000
_cell.length_c   1.000
_cell.angle_alpha   90.00
_cell.angle_beta   90.00
_cell.angle_gamma   90.00
#
_symmetry.space_group_name_H-M   'P 1'
#
loop_
_entity.id
_entity.type
_entity.pdbx_description
1 polymer ?
#
loop_
_entity_poly.entity_id
_entity_poly.type
_entity_poly.pdbx_seq_one_letter_code
_entity_poly.pdbx_strand_id
1 'polypeptide(L)'
;MASPISPGVYTTITDLSNYVAAVPSTIGLICGITKKGEDNVLKFVGGRAEFISEYGEPNITEYGKSYGQGPYCAYNYLGESGSLYYIRCMPDDASFSNIRINVDLAPTDSTATISYDYIDSVDINSKLEIRTALASSGTTFPLCVIYPIGRGEYYNALSMRLTAHANPMLNGIYVLDLYEKQSDGSEVITESFEISFDPNARDSTGDSIWIQYILNNYSSILRCEMTLDGDEIMSSGYDTLIKVYGKEMGTVSIDESTGNATLTDLKQDFNSWVSGSFPYEYGVELMDQRGNRLQGWLGSLIDDDTIEIYNDRVLGATQSWIGDTSLFDETGEITYRVTKSFTSVASAFTLDDPAPLKKGSDGSLVNTSGELDTVEATQLLSQGYLGQLTSVEDGSSLVDDLLDQENIYFTLVFDYDYPSDVKTSISTLCQTRRDCVAIMDNGDNSTFSASIDSRTNTHVFNNYFCALYEEYNKVYDSFTGQDVWFSPVYHMSYLLPRNDNVSEIWFAAAGFNRASIDTIKELRFNPRLGQRDEMYLKQLNPIVKFNPGYVNWGQLTSQAKPSALQDLNIVRLVLYVKRALEQYCRYYIFEQNDPVTWSSVAGGIVPFLDDIKTRRGLYSYTVDVGATDYERKTKTFHVNITLEPTRVVEKISLNFFIV
;
A
#
# COMPACT_ATOMS: atom_id res chain seq x y z
N MET A 1 -35.16 -17.09 17.91
CA MET A 1 -35.67 -18.20 18.77
C MET A 1 -37.11 -17.88 19.09
N ALA A 2 -38.03 -18.86 18.90
CA ALA A 2 -39.42 -18.66 19.27
C ALA A 2 -39.54 -18.55 20.80
N SER A 3 -40.31 -17.58 21.28
CA SER A 3 -40.58 -17.42 22.71
C SER A 3 -41.34 -18.65 23.23
N PRO A 4 -40.90 -19.27 24.32
CA PRO A 4 -41.62 -20.40 24.91
C PRO A 4 -43.02 -19.94 25.38
N ILE A 5 -44.05 -20.74 25.05
CA ILE A 5 -45.47 -20.41 25.26
C ILE A 5 -46.02 -20.99 26.59
N SER A 6 -45.33 -21.97 27.17
CA SER A 6 -45.82 -22.60 28.42
C SER A 6 -45.31 -21.88 29.66
N PRO A 7 -46.08 -21.90 30.78
CA PRO A 7 -45.59 -21.36 32.05
C PRO A 7 -44.33 -22.13 32.51
N GLY A 8 -43.25 -21.43 32.80
CA GLY A 8 -41.97 -21.99 33.24
C GLY A 8 -40.94 -20.91 33.58
N VAL A 9 -39.90 -21.29 34.28
CA VAL A 9 -38.74 -20.41 34.53
C VAL A 9 -37.77 -20.61 33.38
N TYR A 10 -37.55 -19.60 32.59
CA TYR A 10 -36.62 -19.61 31.46
C TYR A 10 -35.38 -18.80 31.81
N THR A 11 -34.25 -19.44 31.79
CA THR A 11 -32.94 -18.81 32.08
C THR A 11 -32.19 -18.67 30.77
N THR A 12 -31.82 -17.46 30.43
CA THR A 12 -30.82 -17.15 29.39
C THR A 12 -29.53 -16.74 30.08
N ILE A 13 -28.43 -17.37 29.70
CA ILE A 13 -27.11 -16.91 30.10
C ILE A 13 -26.63 -15.99 28.95
N THR A 14 -26.53 -14.70 29.25
CA THR A 14 -25.90 -13.74 28.36
C THR A 14 -24.56 -13.40 28.99
N ASP A 15 -23.48 -13.76 28.32
CA ASP A 15 -22.14 -13.35 28.75
C ASP A 15 -21.93 -11.89 28.33
N LEU A 16 -21.90 -11.01 29.33
CA LEU A 16 -21.62 -9.57 29.16
C LEU A 16 -20.20 -9.23 29.61
N SER A 17 -19.33 -10.24 29.77
CA SER A 17 -17.95 -10.02 30.18
C SER A 17 -17.17 -9.32 29.06
N ASN A 18 -16.72 -8.11 29.34
CA ASN A 18 -15.72 -7.45 28.52
C ASN A 18 -14.34 -7.98 28.91
N TYR A 19 -13.67 -8.66 27.99
CA TYR A 19 -12.29 -9.11 28.17
C TYR A 19 -11.31 -8.09 27.62
N VAL A 20 -10.16 -7.93 28.27
CA VAL A 20 -9.00 -7.31 27.66
C VAL A 20 -8.54 -8.24 26.52
N ALA A 21 -8.79 -7.84 25.29
CA ALA A 21 -8.42 -8.66 24.13
C ALA A 21 -6.90 -8.80 24.03
N ALA A 22 -6.44 -9.96 23.58
CA ALA A 22 -5.04 -10.12 23.21
C ALA A 22 -4.75 -9.25 22.00
N VAL A 23 -3.78 -8.34 22.13
CA VAL A 23 -3.32 -7.48 21.04
C VAL A 23 -2.22 -8.21 20.27
N PRO A 24 -2.10 -8.04 18.93
CA PRO A 24 -0.94 -8.53 18.19
C PRO A 24 0.34 -8.05 18.86
N SER A 25 1.20 -8.99 19.26
CA SER A 25 2.33 -8.68 20.12
C SER A 25 3.49 -8.01 19.37
N THR A 26 3.64 -8.33 18.09
CA THR A 26 4.82 -7.92 17.35
C THR A 26 4.46 -7.56 15.92
N ILE A 27 4.41 -6.27 15.64
CA ILE A 27 4.27 -5.70 14.31
C ILE A 27 5.48 -4.82 14.08
N GLY A 28 6.15 -5.00 12.96
CA GLY A 28 7.34 -4.23 12.58
C GLY A 28 7.01 -3.05 11.67
N LEU A 29 7.85 -2.03 11.68
CA LEU A 29 7.89 -0.95 10.71
C LEU A 29 9.28 -0.84 10.12
N ILE A 30 9.35 -0.73 8.80
CA ILE A 30 10.57 -0.54 8.02
C ILE A 30 10.31 0.51 6.95
N CYS A 31 11.16 1.54 6.88
CA CYS A 31 11.31 2.39 5.71
C CYS A 31 12.54 1.92 4.93
N GLY A 32 12.42 1.81 3.62
CA GLY A 32 13.53 1.33 2.80
C GLY A 32 13.43 1.79 1.35
N ILE A 33 14.51 1.55 0.61
CA ILE A 33 14.60 1.78 -0.82
C ILE A 33 14.52 0.43 -1.51
N THR A 34 13.64 0.30 -2.50
CA THR A 34 13.43 -0.91 -3.30
C THR A 34 13.21 -0.56 -4.76
N LYS A 35 13.48 -1.52 -5.66
CA LYS A 35 13.34 -1.35 -7.11
C LYS A 35 11.93 -1.02 -7.56
N LYS A 36 10.97 -1.72 -6.99
CA LYS A 36 9.56 -1.65 -7.37
C LYS A 36 8.68 -1.57 -6.13
N GLY A 37 7.40 -1.42 -6.34
CA GLY A 37 6.38 -1.32 -5.31
C GLY A 37 5.79 0.08 -5.23
N GLU A 38 4.66 0.18 -4.57
CA GLU A 38 4.00 1.43 -4.26
C GLU A 38 4.88 2.30 -3.37
N ASP A 39 5.01 3.58 -3.67
CA ASP A 39 5.93 4.48 -3.00
C ASP A 39 5.22 5.51 -2.11
N ASN A 40 5.90 5.87 -1.02
CA ASN A 40 5.47 6.85 -0.03
C ASN A 40 4.13 6.51 0.65
N VAL A 41 3.80 5.22 0.74
CA VAL A 41 2.58 4.72 1.39
C VAL A 41 2.95 3.72 2.48
N LEU A 42 2.21 3.76 3.59
CA LEU A 42 2.35 2.80 4.67
C LEU A 42 1.62 1.50 4.31
N LYS A 43 2.31 0.53 3.74
CA LYS A 43 1.72 -0.72 3.28
C LYS A 43 1.92 -1.85 4.27
N PHE A 44 0.84 -2.55 4.58
CA PHE A 44 0.89 -3.77 5.40
C PHE A 44 1.24 -4.98 4.53
N VAL A 45 2.21 -5.78 4.97
CA VAL A 45 2.69 -6.98 4.28
C VAL A 45 2.56 -8.18 5.19
N GLY A 46 1.85 -9.20 4.70
CA GLY A 46 1.51 -10.40 5.48
C GLY A 46 2.50 -11.57 5.34
N GLY A 47 3.44 -11.51 4.39
CA GLY A 47 4.36 -12.62 4.18
C GLY A 47 5.49 -12.38 3.19
N ARG A 48 6.47 -13.29 3.19
CA ARG A 48 7.65 -13.21 2.30
C ARG A 48 7.30 -13.19 0.82
N ALA A 49 6.33 -14.02 0.40
CA ALA A 49 5.94 -14.10 -1.01
C ALA A 49 5.31 -12.79 -1.49
N GLU A 50 4.44 -12.20 -0.66
CA GLU A 50 3.84 -10.91 -0.92
C GLU A 50 4.91 -9.81 -0.98
N PHE A 51 5.87 -9.79 -0.06
CA PHE A 51 6.98 -8.83 -0.07
C PHE A 51 7.80 -8.90 -1.36
N ILE A 52 8.18 -10.11 -1.80
CA ILE A 52 8.94 -10.29 -3.05
C ILE A 52 8.10 -9.87 -4.27
N SER A 53 6.82 -10.22 -4.29
CA SER A 53 5.92 -9.82 -5.38
C SER A 53 5.83 -8.30 -5.50
N GLU A 54 5.68 -7.61 -4.39
CA GLU A 54 5.47 -6.17 -4.32
C GLU A 54 6.77 -5.37 -4.52
N TYR A 55 7.83 -5.72 -3.76
CA TYR A 55 9.06 -4.92 -3.66
C TYR A 55 10.27 -5.54 -4.37
N GLY A 56 10.16 -6.77 -4.84
CA GLY A 56 11.24 -7.51 -5.46
C GLY A 56 12.10 -8.32 -4.48
N GLU A 57 13.00 -9.13 -5.05
CA GLU A 57 13.98 -9.87 -4.25
C GLU A 57 15.01 -8.93 -3.64
N PRO A 58 15.42 -9.16 -2.37
CA PRO A 58 16.49 -8.39 -1.75
C PRO A 58 17.79 -8.49 -2.54
N ASN A 59 18.42 -7.35 -2.84
CA ASN A 59 19.69 -7.30 -3.54
C ASN A 59 20.59 -6.19 -2.99
N ILE A 60 21.60 -6.56 -2.23
CA ILE A 60 22.51 -5.60 -1.58
C ILE A 60 23.43 -4.88 -2.56
N THR A 61 23.65 -5.43 -3.74
CA THR A 61 24.55 -4.83 -4.74
C THR A 61 23.93 -3.63 -5.43
N GLU A 62 22.63 -3.46 -5.34
CA GLU A 62 21.88 -2.45 -6.05
C GLU A 62 21.98 -1.06 -5.42
N TYR A 63 21.72 -0.99 -4.11
CA TYR A 63 21.74 0.27 -3.36
C TYR A 63 22.92 0.35 -2.39
N GLY A 64 23.90 -0.56 -2.54
CA GLY A 64 25.03 -0.65 -1.65
C GLY A 64 24.71 -1.20 -0.27
N LYS A 65 25.75 -1.38 0.53
CA LYS A 65 25.66 -2.07 1.82
C LYS A 65 24.69 -1.40 2.80
N SER A 66 24.74 -0.08 2.93
CA SER A 66 23.99 0.62 3.97
C SER A 66 22.51 0.76 3.64
N TYR A 67 22.16 0.99 2.38
CA TYR A 67 20.77 1.23 1.97
C TYR A 67 20.07 -0.01 1.44
N GLY A 68 20.81 -1.03 1.02
CA GLY A 68 20.27 -2.29 0.49
C GLY A 68 19.90 -3.32 1.54
N GLN A 69 20.15 -3.09 2.85
CA GLN A 69 19.85 -4.08 3.89
C GLN A 69 18.37 -4.11 4.32
N GLY A 70 17.62 -3.03 4.13
CA GLY A 70 16.20 -2.95 4.53
C GLY A 70 15.34 -4.10 4.01
N PRO A 71 15.37 -4.41 2.70
CA PRO A 71 14.62 -5.54 2.13
C PRO A 71 14.99 -6.90 2.73
N TYR A 72 16.27 -7.15 3.06
CA TYR A 72 16.69 -8.40 3.72
C TYR A 72 16.09 -8.55 5.11
N CYS A 73 16.06 -7.46 5.86
CA CYS A 73 15.49 -7.47 7.20
C CYS A 73 13.97 -7.62 7.16
N ALA A 74 13.29 -7.01 6.21
CA ALA A 74 11.87 -7.22 5.96
C ALA A 74 11.59 -8.69 5.63
N TYR A 75 12.36 -9.27 4.72
CA TYR A 75 12.24 -10.68 4.35
C TYR A 75 12.49 -11.64 5.54
N ASN A 76 13.50 -11.36 6.37
CA ASN A 76 13.78 -12.16 7.57
C ASN A 76 12.67 -12.00 8.61
N TYR A 77 12.23 -10.78 8.86
CA TYR A 77 11.13 -10.50 9.78
C TYR A 77 9.86 -11.27 9.40
N LEU A 78 9.47 -11.21 8.12
CA LEU A 78 8.31 -11.89 7.57
C LEU A 78 8.43 -13.42 7.57
N GLY A 79 9.61 -13.96 7.84
CA GLY A 79 9.79 -15.40 8.04
C GLY A 79 9.31 -15.92 9.38
N GLU A 80 9.23 -15.04 10.37
CA GLU A 80 8.83 -15.36 11.73
C GLU A 80 7.55 -14.63 12.17
N SER A 81 7.23 -13.49 11.52
CA SER A 81 6.02 -12.71 11.77
C SER A 81 5.31 -12.38 10.45
N GLY A 82 4.01 -12.62 10.40
CA GLY A 82 3.16 -12.23 9.26
C GLY A 82 2.61 -10.80 9.37
N SER A 83 3.32 -9.87 9.99
CA SER A 83 2.78 -8.53 10.30
C SER A 83 3.88 -7.47 10.22
N LEU A 84 4.07 -6.89 9.04
CA LEU A 84 5.05 -5.84 8.79
C LEU A 84 4.41 -4.67 8.06
N TYR A 85 4.64 -3.47 8.54
CA TYR A 85 4.46 -2.26 7.74
C TYR A 85 5.77 -1.94 7.02
N TYR A 86 5.67 -1.75 5.72
CA TYR A 86 6.80 -1.36 4.89
C TYR A 86 6.47 -0.08 4.13
N ILE A 87 7.43 0.85 4.08
CA ILE A 87 7.33 2.09 3.32
C ILE A 87 8.48 2.10 2.32
N ARG A 88 8.14 2.09 1.04
CA ARG A 88 9.10 2.38 -0.02
C ARG A 88 9.25 3.89 -0.12
N CYS A 89 10.45 4.40 0.15
CA CYS A 89 10.72 5.83 0.07
C CYS A 89 11.22 6.21 -1.32
N MET A 90 10.54 7.15 -1.98
CA MET A 90 10.92 7.70 -3.27
C MET A 90 10.87 9.23 -3.24
N PRO A 91 11.79 9.92 -3.92
CA PRO A 91 11.82 11.38 -3.96
C PRO A 91 10.67 11.94 -4.81
N ASP A 92 10.33 13.21 -4.59
CA ASP A 92 9.23 13.87 -5.27
C ASP A 92 9.46 14.06 -6.77
N ASP A 93 10.72 14.15 -7.20
CA ASP A 93 11.11 14.28 -8.61
C ASP A 93 11.26 12.95 -9.35
N ALA A 94 10.99 11.81 -8.69
CA ALA A 94 10.86 10.53 -9.36
C ALA A 94 9.62 10.52 -10.26
N SER A 95 9.68 9.75 -11.35
CA SER A 95 8.59 9.72 -12.33
C SER A 95 8.14 8.31 -12.68
N PHE A 96 6.90 8.20 -13.15
CA PHE A 96 6.34 6.95 -13.65
C PHE A 96 6.88 6.59 -15.04
N SER A 97 7.21 5.32 -15.21
CA SER A 97 7.21 4.75 -16.56
C SER A 97 5.79 4.78 -17.11
N ASN A 98 5.61 5.12 -18.35
CA ASN A 98 4.27 5.22 -18.91
C ASN A 98 4.21 4.84 -20.36
N ILE A 99 3.00 4.60 -20.84
CA ILE A 99 2.65 4.51 -22.24
C ILE A 99 1.29 5.19 -22.42
N ARG A 100 1.23 6.13 -23.32
CA ARG A 100 0.00 6.81 -23.71
C ARG A 100 -0.53 6.19 -24.99
N ILE A 101 -1.73 5.64 -24.94
CA ILE A 101 -2.43 5.09 -26.09
C ILE A 101 -3.21 6.22 -26.74
N ASN A 102 -2.97 6.42 -28.03
CA ASN A 102 -3.61 7.44 -28.84
C ASN A 102 -4.46 6.80 -29.92
N VAL A 103 -5.47 7.53 -30.36
CA VAL A 103 -6.24 7.23 -31.55
C VAL A 103 -5.94 8.28 -32.62
N ASP A 104 -5.45 7.84 -33.77
CA ASP A 104 -5.18 8.67 -34.90
C ASP A 104 -6.32 8.56 -35.91
N LEU A 105 -6.92 9.69 -36.25
CA LEU A 105 -7.96 9.80 -37.28
C LEU A 105 -7.34 10.24 -38.61
N ALA A 106 -7.51 9.42 -39.62
CA ALA A 106 -7.17 9.86 -40.98
C ALA A 106 -8.20 10.90 -41.46
N PRO A 107 -7.77 12.05 -41.98
CA PRO A 107 -8.69 13.13 -42.39
C PRO A 107 -9.65 12.75 -43.54
N THR A 108 -9.39 11.67 -44.25
CA THR A 108 -10.11 11.24 -45.46
C THR A 108 -10.65 9.83 -45.44
N ASP A 109 -10.30 9.01 -44.43
CA ASP A 109 -10.76 7.62 -44.31
C ASP A 109 -11.42 7.41 -42.94
N SER A 110 -12.49 6.62 -42.96
CA SER A 110 -13.20 6.17 -41.73
C SER A 110 -12.42 5.16 -40.88
N THR A 111 -11.10 5.09 -41.08
CA THR A 111 -10.21 4.19 -40.34
C THR A 111 -9.46 4.95 -39.25
N ALA A 112 -9.77 4.67 -38.00
CA ALA A 112 -8.93 5.07 -36.87
C ALA A 112 -7.87 3.99 -36.61
N THR A 113 -6.66 4.41 -36.36
CA THR A 113 -5.57 3.50 -35.95
C THR A 113 -5.11 3.84 -34.54
N ILE A 114 -4.65 2.84 -33.82
CA ILE A 114 -3.97 3.06 -32.53
C ILE A 114 -2.50 3.37 -32.81
N SER A 115 -2.02 4.41 -32.15
CA SER A 115 -0.60 4.68 -31.95
C SER A 115 -0.31 4.80 -30.46
N TYR A 116 0.96 4.79 -30.09
CA TYR A 116 1.38 5.07 -28.74
C TYR A 116 2.57 6.01 -28.72
N ASP A 117 2.64 6.80 -27.67
CA ASP A 117 3.76 7.65 -27.34
C ASP A 117 3.98 7.68 -25.83
N TYR A 118 4.80 8.57 -25.33
CA TYR A 118 5.15 8.66 -23.92
C TYR A 118 5.01 10.10 -23.46
N ILE A 119 4.54 10.28 -22.25
CA ILE A 119 4.54 11.57 -21.59
C ILE A 119 5.91 11.77 -20.95
N ASP A 120 6.51 12.96 -21.09
CA ASP A 120 7.83 13.24 -20.54
C ASP A 120 7.80 13.24 -19.00
N SER A 121 8.89 12.78 -18.41
CA SER A 121 9.01 12.58 -16.96
C SER A 121 8.82 13.84 -16.11
N VAL A 122 9.00 15.02 -16.72
CA VAL A 122 8.79 16.32 -16.05
C VAL A 122 7.30 16.59 -15.79
N ASP A 123 6.40 15.94 -16.54
CA ASP A 123 4.96 16.17 -16.49
C ASP A 123 4.19 15.09 -15.72
N ILE A 124 4.90 14.06 -15.19
CA ILE A 124 4.23 12.89 -14.57
C ILE A 124 4.89 12.49 -13.26
N ASN A 125 4.73 13.26 -12.25
CA ASN A 125 5.09 12.90 -10.87
C ASN A 125 3.87 12.67 -9.98
N SER A 126 2.67 12.99 -10.46
CA SER A 126 1.44 12.73 -9.73
C SER A 126 0.30 12.27 -10.65
N LYS A 127 -0.69 11.58 -10.08
CA LYS A 127 -1.91 11.15 -10.78
C LYS A 127 -2.66 12.34 -11.41
N LEU A 128 -2.63 13.50 -10.77
CA LEU A 128 -3.22 14.73 -11.29
C LEU A 128 -2.48 15.22 -12.56
N GLU A 129 -1.16 15.12 -12.58
CA GLU A 129 -0.36 15.52 -13.75
C GLU A 129 -0.57 14.57 -14.92
N ILE A 130 -0.73 13.27 -14.67
CA ILE A 130 -1.13 12.30 -15.70
C ILE A 130 -2.44 12.71 -16.37
N ARG A 131 -3.45 13.11 -15.61
CA ARG A 131 -4.74 13.56 -16.14
C ARG A 131 -4.63 14.84 -16.96
N THR A 132 -3.82 15.78 -16.53
CA THR A 132 -3.64 17.06 -17.26
C THR A 132 -2.83 16.90 -18.55
N ALA A 133 -1.96 15.91 -18.64
CA ALA A 133 -1.19 15.59 -19.84
C ALA A 133 -2.00 14.94 -20.96
N LEU A 134 -3.28 14.68 -20.75
CA LEU A 134 -4.22 14.10 -21.73
C LEU A 134 -4.85 15.14 -22.67
N ALA A 135 -4.20 16.26 -22.93
CA ALA A 135 -4.68 17.27 -23.88
C ALA A 135 -4.48 16.83 -25.34
N SER A 136 -5.53 16.93 -26.15
CA SER A 136 -5.50 16.59 -27.58
C SER A 136 -4.68 17.58 -28.42
N SER A 137 -3.96 17.08 -29.43
CA SER A 137 -3.27 17.91 -30.41
C SER A 137 -3.54 17.45 -31.85
N GLY A 138 -4.29 18.21 -32.60
CA GLY A 138 -4.49 17.94 -34.03
C GLY A 138 -5.41 16.77 -34.35
N THR A 139 -4.90 15.75 -35.05
CA THR A 139 -5.64 14.53 -35.47
C THR A 139 -5.39 13.33 -34.55
N THR A 140 -4.51 13.48 -33.59
CA THR A 140 -4.16 12.44 -32.62
C THR A 140 -4.87 12.75 -31.29
N PHE A 141 -5.62 11.78 -30.77
CA PHE A 141 -6.41 11.92 -29.55
C PHE A 141 -5.93 10.90 -28.54
N PRO A 142 -5.40 11.35 -27.39
CA PRO A 142 -5.02 10.42 -26.33
C PRO A 142 -6.26 9.74 -25.74
N LEU A 143 -6.24 8.41 -25.71
CA LEU A 143 -7.34 7.58 -25.19
C LEU A 143 -7.15 7.30 -23.72
N CYS A 144 -5.98 6.82 -23.34
CA CYS A 144 -5.63 6.54 -21.95
C CYS A 144 -4.11 6.57 -21.75
N VAL A 145 -3.69 6.71 -20.50
CA VAL A 145 -2.32 6.48 -20.06
C VAL A 145 -2.29 5.26 -19.15
N ILE A 146 -1.38 4.34 -19.42
CA ILE A 146 -1.11 3.18 -18.60
C ILE A 146 0.26 3.38 -17.95
N TYR A 147 0.32 3.21 -16.64
CA TYR A 147 1.50 3.42 -15.83
C TYR A 147 1.56 2.41 -14.67
N PRO A 148 2.73 2.11 -14.10
CA PRO A 148 2.83 1.19 -12.98
C PRO A 148 2.37 1.81 -11.66
N ILE A 149 2.17 0.99 -10.66
CA ILE A 149 1.75 1.38 -9.31
C ILE A 149 2.75 2.28 -8.58
N GLY A 150 4.04 2.16 -8.91
CA GLY A 150 5.11 2.96 -8.30
C GLY A 150 5.99 3.65 -9.35
N ARG A 151 6.71 4.67 -8.92
CA ARG A 151 7.68 5.41 -9.73
C ARG A 151 9.02 4.67 -9.82
N GLY A 152 9.83 4.98 -10.81
CA GLY A 152 11.20 4.52 -10.93
C GLY A 152 11.58 3.92 -12.28
N GLU A 153 12.89 3.80 -12.50
CA GLU A 153 13.46 3.29 -13.75
C GLU A 153 13.19 1.80 -14.00
N TYR A 154 13.00 1.01 -12.94
CA TYR A 154 12.73 -0.43 -13.02
C TYR A 154 11.60 -0.76 -14.01
N TYR A 155 10.55 0.01 -13.98
CA TYR A 155 9.37 -0.22 -14.79
C TYR A 155 9.55 0.07 -16.29
N ASN A 156 10.68 0.67 -16.70
CA ASN A 156 11.04 0.78 -18.12
C ASN A 156 11.38 -0.58 -18.76
N ALA A 157 11.57 -1.64 -17.95
CA ALA A 157 11.75 -3.01 -18.43
C ALA A 157 10.44 -3.74 -18.71
N LEU A 158 9.29 -3.14 -18.39
CA LEU A 158 7.98 -3.69 -18.70
C LEU A 158 7.58 -3.33 -20.13
N SER A 159 6.87 -4.24 -20.77
CA SER A 159 6.25 -4.01 -22.08
C SER A 159 4.84 -4.60 -22.09
N MET A 160 3.95 -4.00 -22.86
CA MET A 160 2.57 -4.48 -22.98
C MET A 160 2.23 -4.80 -24.43
N ARG A 161 1.40 -5.82 -24.61
CA ARG A 161 0.82 -6.18 -25.89
C ARG A 161 -0.70 -6.16 -25.78
N LEU A 162 -1.34 -5.61 -26.77
CA LEU A 162 -2.78 -5.55 -26.87
C LEU A 162 -3.23 -6.29 -28.14
N THR A 163 -3.92 -7.41 -27.98
CA THR A 163 -4.41 -8.22 -29.09
C THR A 163 -5.94 -8.32 -29.07
N ALA A 164 -6.54 -8.44 -30.24
CA ALA A 164 -7.97 -8.67 -30.33
C ALA A 164 -8.32 -10.03 -29.70
N HIS A 165 -9.48 -10.12 -29.06
CA HIS A 165 -9.94 -11.39 -28.50
C HIS A 165 -10.07 -12.48 -29.57
N ALA A 166 -9.63 -13.69 -29.27
CA ALA A 166 -9.60 -14.81 -30.23
C ALA A 166 -11.00 -15.21 -30.76
N ASN A 167 -12.06 -14.93 -30.01
CA ASN A 167 -13.43 -15.12 -30.46
C ASN A 167 -13.92 -13.87 -31.22
N PRO A 168 -14.14 -13.93 -32.54
CA PRO A 168 -14.56 -12.77 -33.33
C PRO A 168 -15.97 -12.26 -32.97
N MET A 169 -16.76 -13.02 -32.22
CA MET A 169 -18.07 -12.57 -31.72
C MET A 169 -17.93 -11.58 -30.54
N LEU A 170 -16.77 -11.53 -29.91
CA LEU A 170 -16.44 -10.60 -28.82
C LEU A 170 -15.70 -9.37 -29.36
N ASN A 171 -16.28 -8.76 -30.40
CA ASN A 171 -15.71 -7.56 -30.99
C ASN A 171 -15.72 -6.40 -30.00
N GLY A 172 -14.57 -5.70 -29.86
CA GLY A 172 -14.37 -4.62 -28.87
C GLY A 172 -13.85 -5.12 -27.51
N ILE A 173 -13.60 -6.43 -27.40
CA ILE A 173 -12.87 -7.02 -26.27
C ILE A 173 -11.45 -7.35 -26.75
N TYR A 174 -10.47 -7.05 -25.90
CA TYR A 174 -9.05 -7.21 -26.18
C TYR A 174 -8.41 -8.01 -25.05
N VAL A 175 -7.27 -8.63 -25.35
CA VAL A 175 -6.39 -9.24 -24.36
C VAL A 175 -5.18 -8.34 -24.21
N LEU A 176 -4.97 -7.84 -23.00
CA LEU A 176 -3.80 -7.07 -22.61
C LEU A 176 -2.85 -8.00 -21.85
N ASP A 177 -1.68 -8.27 -22.44
CA ASP A 177 -0.61 -9.04 -21.81
C ASP A 177 0.50 -8.09 -21.35
N LEU A 178 0.90 -8.20 -20.10
CA LEU A 178 2.05 -7.50 -19.54
C LEU A 178 3.26 -8.42 -19.52
N TYR A 179 4.36 -7.98 -20.09
CA TYR A 179 5.63 -8.68 -20.14
C TYR A 179 6.67 -8.01 -19.26
N GLU A 180 7.42 -8.81 -18.54
CA GLU A 180 8.63 -8.36 -17.84
C GLU A 180 9.87 -8.95 -18.51
N LYS A 181 10.84 -8.09 -18.83
CA LYS A 181 12.11 -8.49 -19.42
C LYS A 181 13.03 -9.01 -18.33
N GLN A 182 13.41 -10.28 -18.44
CA GLN A 182 14.31 -10.93 -17.52
C GLN A 182 15.78 -10.55 -17.79
N SER A 183 16.65 -10.81 -16.83
CA SER A 183 18.09 -10.53 -16.92
C SER A 183 18.80 -11.27 -18.07
N ASP A 184 18.26 -12.40 -18.53
CA ASP A 184 18.76 -13.16 -19.67
C ASP A 184 18.24 -12.63 -21.02
N GLY A 185 17.41 -11.57 -21.00
CA GLY A 185 16.81 -10.96 -22.18
C GLY A 185 15.50 -11.62 -22.64
N SER A 186 15.04 -12.68 -22.00
CA SER A 186 13.73 -13.29 -22.25
C SER A 186 12.61 -12.39 -21.70
N GLU A 187 11.44 -12.48 -22.33
CA GLU A 187 10.23 -11.80 -21.87
C GLU A 187 9.24 -12.83 -21.32
N VAL A 188 8.71 -12.57 -20.13
CA VAL A 188 7.76 -13.45 -19.46
C VAL A 188 6.46 -12.67 -19.21
N ILE A 189 5.32 -13.30 -19.52
CA ILE A 189 4.01 -12.72 -19.20
C ILE A 189 3.83 -12.77 -17.68
N THR A 190 3.66 -11.62 -17.07
CA THR A 190 3.41 -11.46 -15.63
C THR A 190 1.92 -11.35 -15.31
N GLU A 191 1.20 -10.63 -16.17
CA GLU A 191 -0.26 -10.45 -16.04
C GLU A 191 -0.91 -10.52 -17.42
N SER A 192 -2.18 -10.97 -17.47
CA SER A 192 -2.99 -11.01 -18.68
C SER A 192 -4.45 -10.74 -18.31
N PHE A 193 -5.07 -9.80 -19.01
CA PHE A 193 -6.45 -9.37 -18.74
C PHE A 193 -7.27 -9.28 -20.02
N GLU A 194 -8.54 -9.68 -19.92
CA GLU A 194 -9.55 -9.28 -20.91
C GLU A 194 -10.05 -7.88 -20.59
N ILE A 195 -9.98 -7.00 -21.55
CA ILE A 195 -10.32 -5.58 -21.38
C ILE A 195 -11.17 -5.05 -22.52
N SER A 196 -11.85 -3.95 -22.26
CA SER A 196 -12.51 -3.13 -23.30
C SER A 196 -12.28 -1.66 -23.00
N PHE A 197 -12.21 -0.85 -24.05
CA PHE A 197 -12.18 0.62 -23.89
C PHE A 197 -13.58 1.22 -23.68
N ASP A 198 -14.65 0.43 -23.83
CA ASP A 198 -16.02 0.86 -23.52
C ASP A 198 -16.31 0.75 -22.02
N PRO A 199 -16.62 1.86 -21.32
CA PRO A 199 -16.94 1.83 -19.89
C PRO A 199 -18.19 1.01 -19.55
N ASN A 200 -19.07 0.74 -20.53
CA ASN A 200 -20.26 -0.09 -20.33
C ASN A 200 -20.05 -1.57 -20.63
N ALA A 201 -18.88 -1.95 -21.15
CA ALA A 201 -18.58 -3.33 -21.48
C ALA A 201 -18.61 -4.23 -20.23
N ARG A 202 -19.20 -5.41 -20.40
CA ARG A 202 -19.35 -6.44 -19.36
C ARG A 202 -18.92 -7.79 -19.91
N ASP A 203 -18.39 -8.64 -19.05
CA ASP A 203 -18.14 -10.03 -19.37
C ASP A 203 -19.42 -10.88 -19.33
N SER A 204 -19.29 -12.19 -19.53
CA SER A 204 -20.41 -13.14 -19.49
C SER A 204 -21.06 -13.28 -18.10
N THR A 205 -20.40 -12.82 -17.04
CA THR A 205 -20.90 -12.84 -15.65
C THR A 205 -21.57 -11.53 -15.25
N GLY A 206 -21.39 -10.48 -16.07
CA GLY A 206 -21.92 -9.13 -15.83
C GLY A 206 -20.94 -8.20 -15.16
N ASP A 207 -19.70 -8.63 -14.92
CA ASP A 207 -18.66 -7.82 -14.34
C ASP A 207 -18.04 -6.85 -15.37
N SER A 208 -17.58 -5.70 -14.92
CA SER A 208 -16.98 -4.69 -15.80
C SER A 208 -15.63 -5.17 -16.33
N ILE A 209 -15.45 -5.10 -17.64
CA ILE A 209 -14.18 -5.34 -18.34
C ILE A 209 -13.57 -4.03 -18.87
N TRP A 210 -14.04 -2.89 -18.40
CA TRP A 210 -13.47 -1.60 -18.77
C TRP A 210 -12.01 -1.50 -18.30
N ILE A 211 -11.11 -1.11 -19.21
CA ILE A 211 -9.66 -1.13 -18.96
C ILE A 211 -9.25 -0.39 -17.68
N GLN A 212 -9.80 0.81 -17.43
CA GLN A 212 -9.49 1.56 -16.21
C GLN A 212 -9.95 0.80 -14.96
N TYR A 213 -11.12 0.19 -14.99
CA TYR A 213 -11.63 -0.60 -13.88
C TYR A 213 -10.78 -1.85 -13.63
N ILE A 214 -10.43 -2.56 -14.70
CA ILE A 214 -9.62 -3.78 -14.61
C ILE A 214 -8.23 -3.48 -14.06
N LEU A 215 -7.51 -2.52 -14.67
CA LEU A 215 -6.14 -2.24 -14.25
C LEU A 215 -6.07 -1.63 -12.84
N ASN A 216 -7.02 -0.77 -12.48
CA ASN A 216 -6.98 -0.12 -11.17
C ASN A 216 -7.44 -1.02 -10.01
N ASN A 217 -8.20 -2.11 -10.27
CA ASN A 217 -8.71 -3.00 -9.22
C ASN A 217 -8.11 -4.40 -9.21
N TYR A 218 -7.64 -4.90 -10.35
CA TYR A 218 -7.19 -6.30 -10.48
C TYR A 218 -5.72 -6.44 -10.85
N SER A 219 -5.09 -5.43 -11.49
CA SER A 219 -3.66 -5.48 -11.73
C SER A 219 -2.88 -5.17 -10.46
N SER A 220 -1.86 -5.96 -10.17
CA SER A 220 -0.92 -5.71 -9.08
C SER A 220 0.19 -4.73 -9.47
N ILE A 221 0.37 -4.49 -10.76
CA ILE A 221 1.50 -3.72 -11.30
C ILE A 221 1.04 -2.45 -12.00
N LEU A 222 -0.06 -2.51 -12.78
CA LEU A 222 -0.48 -1.43 -13.67
C LEU A 222 -1.65 -0.63 -13.10
N ARG A 223 -1.70 0.64 -13.51
CA ARG A 223 -2.83 1.56 -13.36
C ARG A 223 -3.15 2.18 -14.70
N CYS A 224 -4.39 2.61 -14.86
CA CYS A 224 -4.85 3.26 -16.08
C CYS A 224 -5.67 4.51 -15.74
N GLU A 225 -5.35 5.63 -16.38
CA GLU A 225 -6.20 6.81 -16.38
C GLU A 225 -6.74 7.03 -17.79
N MET A 226 -8.06 6.99 -17.91
CA MET A 226 -8.75 7.32 -19.16
C MET A 226 -8.99 8.82 -19.24
N THR A 227 -8.95 9.37 -20.44
CA THR A 227 -9.46 10.74 -20.70
C THR A 227 -10.96 10.85 -20.46
N LEU A 228 -11.61 9.72 -20.35
CA LEU A 228 -13.05 9.51 -20.44
C LEU A 228 -13.65 9.19 -19.07
N ASP A 229 -13.63 10.11 -18.11
CA ASP A 229 -14.62 10.11 -17.03
C ASP A 229 -15.90 10.77 -17.57
N GLY A 230 -16.99 10.02 -17.61
CA GLY A 230 -18.27 10.23 -18.30
C GLY A 230 -18.78 11.65 -18.60
N ASP A 231 -18.54 12.63 -17.76
CA ASP A 231 -19.01 14.00 -17.95
C ASP A 231 -17.92 14.98 -18.46
N GLU A 232 -16.62 14.66 -18.32
CA GLU A 232 -15.52 15.54 -18.73
C GLU A 232 -15.08 15.38 -20.19
N ILE A 233 -15.41 14.26 -20.84
CA ILE A 233 -15.15 14.03 -22.27
C ILE A 233 -15.83 15.07 -23.14
N MET A 234 -16.96 15.54 -22.69
CA MET A 234 -17.85 16.45 -23.41
C MET A 234 -17.25 17.85 -23.54
N SER A 235 -16.34 18.24 -22.65
CA SER A 235 -15.76 19.59 -22.64
C SER A 235 -14.42 19.71 -23.35
N SER A 236 -13.76 18.61 -23.75
CA SER A 236 -12.35 18.61 -24.17
C SER A 236 -12.08 18.40 -25.66
N GLY A 237 -13.08 18.50 -26.53
CA GLY A 237 -12.85 18.45 -28.00
C GLY A 237 -12.70 17.06 -28.61
N TYR A 238 -13.01 15.99 -27.86
CA TYR A 238 -13.12 14.60 -28.37
C TYR A 238 -14.33 14.33 -29.23
N ASP A 239 -15.01 15.37 -29.59
CA ASP A 239 -16.21 15.44 -30.38
C ASP A 239 -16.19 14.62 -31.67
N THR A 240 -15.03 14.23 -32.15
CA THR A 240 -14.90 13.53 -33.44
C THR A 240 -14.84 12.01 -33.32
N LEU A 241 -14.54 11.44 -32.12
CA LEU A 241 -14.37 10.00 -31.92
C LEU A 241 -15.53 9.35 -31.22
N ILE A 242 -16.01 9.96 -30.16
CA ILE A 242 -17.16 9.53 -29.38
C ILE A 242 -17.95 10.78 -29.05
N LYS A 243 -18.87 11.17 -29.93
CA LYS A 243 -19.86 12.17 -29.54
C LYS A 243 -20.90 11.51 -28.65
N VAL A 244 -20.67 11.49 -27.35
CA VAL A 244 -21.70 11.24 -26.38
C VAL A 244 -22.31 12.60 -26.05
N TYR A 245 -23.30 13.00 -26.78
CA TYR A 245 -24.09 14.16 -26.40
C TYR A 245 -24.92 13.74 -25.21
N GLY A 246 -24.61 14.31 -24.09
CA GLY A 246 -25.17 13.96 -22.81
C GLY A 246 -26.68 14.08 -22.76
N LYS A 247 -27.24 13.70 -21.67
CA LYS A 247 -28.65 13.71 -21.25
C LYS A 247 -29.40 14.98 -21.63
N GLU A 248 -29.53 15.25 -22.93
CA GLU A 248 -30.34 16.33 -23.40
C GLU A 248 -31.76 15.83 -23.64
N MET A 249 -32.72 16.61 -23.26
CA MET A 249 -34.14 16.26 -23.34
C MET A 249 -34.68 16.73 -24.68
N GLY A 250 -34.85 15.77 -25.58
CA GLY A 250 -35.52 15.98 -26.87
C GLY A 250 -36.93 15.38 -26.89
N THR A 251 -37.62 15.58 -27.96
CA THR A 251 -38.86 14.87 -28.30
C THR A 251 -38.62 13.96 -29.48
N VAL A 252 -39.20 12.76 -29.44
CA VAL A 252 -39.07 11.78 -30.50
C VAL A 252 -40.45 11.44 -31.07
N SER A 253 -40.50 11.33 -32.39
CA SER A 253 -41.70 10.84 -33.10
C SER A 253 -41.28 9.72 -34.02
N ILE A 254 -41.93 8.55 -33.92
CA ILE A 254 -41.68 7.39 -34.76
C ILE A 254 -42.68 7.33 -35.88
N ASP A 255 -42.22 7.31 -37.14
CA ASP A 255 -43.06 7.12 -38.32
C ASP A 255 -43.35 5.62 -38.52
N GLU A 256 -44.57 5.21 -38.25
CA GLU A 256 -45.01 3.82 -38.40
C GLU A 256 -44.86 3.30 -39.84
N SER A 257 -44.82 4.16 -40.84
CA SER A 257 -44.74 3.76 -42.24
C SER A 257 -43.31 3.44 -42.71
N THR A 258 -42.34 4.17 -42.20
CA THR A 258 -40.92 4.01 -42.53
C THR A 258 -40.16 3.27 -41.41
N GLY A 259 -40.69 3.29 -40.19
CA GLY A 259 -40.02 2.78 -39.02
C GLY A 259 -38.88 3.67 -38.51
N ASN A 260 -38.66 4.86 -39.13
CA ASN A 260 -37.66 5.83 -38.72
C ASN A 260 -38.22 6.71 -37.59
N ALA A 261 -37.34 7.29 -36.79
CA ALA A 261 -37.71 8.28 -35.81
C ALA A 261 -37.20 9.67 -36.19
N THR A 262 -37.91 10.68 -35.71
CA THR A 262 -37.47 12.08 -35.78
C THR A 262 -37.20 12.55 -34.37
N LEU A 263 -35.98 12.99 -34.11
CA LEU A 263 -35.57 13.61 -32.86
C LEU A 263 -35.54 15.13 -33.00
N THR A 264 -36.26 15.83 -32.17
CA THR A 264 -36.27 17.31 -32.12
C THR A 264 -35.78 17.76 -30.75
N ASP A 265 -34.75 18.62 -30.75
CA ASP A 265 -34.25 19.29 -29.55
C ASP A 265 -33.94 20.77 -29.86
N LEU A 266 -34.83 21.63 -29.37
CA LEU A 266 -34.75 23.08 -29.60
C LEU A 266 -33.54 23.77 -28.95
N LYS A 267 -32.75 23.03 -28.19
CA LYS A 267 -31.53 23.55 -27.54
C LYS A 267 -30.26 23.19 -28.30
N GLN A 268 -30.36 22.29 -29.28
CA GLN A 268 -29.23 21.82 -30.06
C GLN A 268 -29.23 22.39 -31.47
N ASP A 269 -28.04 22.62 -32.01
CA ASP A 269 -27.79 22.90 -33.41
C ASP A 269 -27.20 21.66 -34.08
N PHE A 270 -28.07 20.79 -34.60
CA PHE A 270 -27.65 19.57 -35.29
C PHE A 270 -26.83 19.82 -36.56
N ASN A 271 -26.83 21.02 -37.13
CA ASN A 271 -25.93 21.39 -38.24
C ASN A 271 -24.46 21.28 -37.85
N SER A 272 -24.14 21.60 -36.59
CA SER A 272 -22.75 21.50 -36.12
C SER A 272 -22.28 20.04 -35.99
N TRP A 273 -23.22 19.08 -35.92
CA TRP A 273 -22.93 17.65 -35.77
C TRP A 273 -22.73 16.96 -37.13
N VAL A 274 -23.38 17.41 -38.15
CA VAL A 274 -23.44 16.78 -39.47
C VAL A 274 -22.65 17.64 -40.50
N SER A 275 -21.43 18.00 -40.18
CA SER A 275 -20.56 18.71 -41.16
C SER A 275 -19.93 17.76 -42.18
N GLY A 276 -20.72 16.87 -42.79
CA GLY A 276 -20.27 15.95 -43.85
C GLY A 276 -21.29 14.87 -44.15
N SER A 277 -21.33 14.40 -45.36
CA SER A 277 -22.35 13.56 -45.99
C SER A 277 -22.48 12.12 -45.49
N PHE A 278 -22.45 11.83 -44.19
CA PHE A 278 -22.42 10.44 -43.71
C PHE A 278 -23.48 10.12 -42.67
N PRO A 279 -24.68 9.70 -43.08
CA PRO A 279 -25.77 9.40 -42.14
C PRO A 279 -25.57 8.14 -41.30
N TYR A 280 -24.63 7.26 -41.54
CA TYR A 280 -24.55 5.95 -40.85
C TYR A 280 -23.33 5.76 -39.95
N GLU A 281 -22.60 6.81 -39.64
CA GLU A 281 -21.40 6.71 -38.79
C GLU A 281 -21.70 6.82 -37.29
N TYR A 282 -22.88 7.31 -36.93
CA TYR A 282 -23.25 7.56 -35.53
C TYR A 282 -24.42 6.68 -35.10
N GLY A 283 -24.24 5.94 -34.02
CA GLY A 283 -25.31 5.27 -33.32
C GLY A 283 -26.04 6.25 -32.41
N VAL A 284 -27.35 6.11 -32.29
CA VAL A 284 -28.19 6.91 -31.41
C VAL A 284 -28.91 5.97 -30.44
N GLU A 285 -28.75 6.21 -29.15
CA GLU A 285 -29.54 5.55 -28.10
C GLU A 285 -30.53 6.56 -27.55
N LEU A 286 -31.80 6.17 -27.56
CA LEU A 286 -32.92 6.92 -27.00
C LEU A 286 -33.38 6.23 -25.73
N MET A 287 -33.69 6.98 -24.69
CA MET A 287 -34.20 6.44 -23.43
C MET A 287 -35.42 7.26 -22.97
N ASP A 288 -36.53 6.60 -22.75
CA ASP A 288 -37.75 7.22 -22.20
C ASP A 288 -37.66 7.42 -20.68
N GLN A 289 -38.63 8.13 -20.12
CA GLN A 289 -38.72 8.37 -18.66
C GLN A 289 -38.92 7.09 -17.82
N ARG A 290 -39.32 5.99 -18.43
CA ARG A 290 -39.48 4.66 -17.79
C ARG A 290 -38.22 3.81 -17.85
N GLY A 291 -37.17 4.28 -18.59
CA GLY A 291 -35.92 3.56 -18.78
C GLY A 291 -35.93 2.59 -19.97
N ASN A 292 -36.99 2.57 -20.80
CA ASN A 292 -36.99 1.79 -22.02
C ASN A 292 -36.03 2.44 -23.04
N ARG A 293 -35.31 1.61 -23.78
CA ARG A 293 -34.26 2.07 -24.70
C ARG A 293 -34.53 1.61 -26.11
N LEU A 294 -34.25 2.52 -27.08
CA LEU A 294 -34.18 2.21 -28.50
C LEU A 294 -32.81 2.60 -29.01
N GLN A 295 -32.23 1.80 -29.88
CA GLN A 295 -30.98 2.11 -30.56
C GLN A 295 -31.18 2.13 -32.07
N GLY A 296 -30.75 3.20 -32.69
CA GLY A 296 -30.79 3.42 -34.12
C GLY A 296 -29.56 4.13 -34.64
N TRP A 297 -29.63 4.68 -35.81
CA TRP A 297 -28.53 5.35 -36.51
C TRP A 297 -28.91 6.80 -36.82
N LEU A 298 -27.96 7.73 -36.70
CA LEU A 298 -28.16 9.10 -37.10
C LEU A 298 -28.42 9.17 -38.61
N GLY A 299 -29.52 9.78 -38.95
CA GLY A 299 -29.99 9.92 -40.35
C GLY A 299 -29.74 11.29 -40.92
N SER A 300 -30.66 11.75 -41.75
CA SER A 300 -30.61 13.05 -42.41
C SER A 300 -30.96 14.20 -41.48
N LEU A 301 -30.27 15.31 -41.61
CA LEU A 301 -30.70 16.56 -40.98
C LEU A 301 -31.99 17.04 -41.66
N ILE A 302 -33.01 17.33 -40.84
CA ILE A 302 -34.27 17.89 -41.33
C ILE A 302 -34.21 19.41 -41.25
N ASP A 303 -33.81 19.95 -40.12
CA ASP A 303 -33.53 21.37 -39.89
C ASP A 303 -32.51 21.52 -38.75
N ASP A 304 -32.24 22.74 -38.30
CA ASP A 304 -31.22 23.02 -37.29
C ASP A 304 -31.47 22.31 -35.96
N ASP A 305 -32.74 22.09 -35.61
CA ASP A 305 -33.19 21.55 -34.34
C ASP A 305 -33.71 20.09 -34.45
N THR A 306 -33.74 19.53 -35.66
CA THR A 306 -34.43 18.27 -35.95
C THR A 306 -33.62 17.35 -36.84
N ILE A 307 -33.42 16.12 -36.40
CA ILE A 307 -32.67 15.12 -37.13
C ILE A 307 -33.46 13.81 -37.23
N GLU A 308 -33.33 13.11 -38.36
CA GLU A 308 -33.91 11.79 -38.58
C GLU A 308 -32.99 10.70 -38.03
N ILE A 309 -33.58 9.71 -37.38
CA ILE A 309 -32.89 8.52 -36.86
C ILE A 309 -33.40 7.30 -37.60
N TYR A 310 -32.50 6.60 -38.24
CA TYR A 310 -32.82 5.39 -39.01
C TYR A 310 -32.78 4.14 -38.09
N ASN A 311 -33.76 3.28 -38.29
CA ASN A 311 -33.81 1.98 -37.63
C ASN A 311 -32.83 0.94 -38.26
N ASP A 312 -32.22 1.27 -39.38
CA ASP A 312 -31.34 0.38 -40.15
C ASP A 312 -30.09 1.10 -40.66
N ARG A 313 -28.96 0.44 -40.65
CA ARG A 313 -27.67 0.92 -41.12
C ARG A 313 -27.53 0.89 -42.66
N VAL A 314 -28.32 0.07 -43.34
CA VAL A 314 -28.23 -0.12 -44.78
C VAL A 314 -29.60 0.16 -45.42
N LEU A 315 -29.71 1.20 -46.21
CA LEU A 315 -30.94 1.50 -46.96
C LEU A 315 -31.47 0.27 -47.68
N GLY A 316 -32.60 -0.27 -47.22
CA GLY A 316 -33.30 -1.36 -47.82
C GLY A 316 -33.15 -2.72 -47.12
N ALA A 317 -32.48 -2.79 -45.96
CA ALA A 317 -32.53 -3.99 -45.10
C ALA A 317 -33.67 -3.82 -44.09
N THR A 318 -34.42 -4.88 -43.86
CA THR A 318 -35.47 -4.94 -42.84
C THR A 318 -34.83 -5.22 -41.49
N GLN A 319 -34.14 -4.29 -40.92
CA GLN A 319 -33.72 -4.37 -39.51
C GLN A 319 -34.68 -3.54 -38.66
N SER A 320 -35.13 -4.12 -37.57
CA SER A 320 -35.90 -3.44 -36.55
C SER A 320 -34.99 -2.75 -35.57
N TRP A 321 -35.49 -1.74 -34.88
CA TRP A 321 -34.85 -1.12 -33.72
C TRP A 321 -34.25 -2.19 -32.79
N ILE A 322 -33.09 -1.91 -32.25
CA ILE A 322 -32.59 -2.67 -31.10
C ILE A 322 -33.38 -2.13 -29.89
N GLY A 323 -34.35 -2.89 -29.44
CA GLY A 323 -35.31 -2.52 -28.40
C GLY A 323 -36.77 -2.72 -28.87
N ASP A 324 -37.71 -2.64 -27.94
CA ASP A 324 -39.13 -2.84 -28.20
C ASP A 324 -39.84 -1.47 -28.33
N THR A 325 -40.18 -1.12 -29.57
CA THR A 325 -40.88 0.16 -29.88
C THR A 325 -42.26 0.23 -29.25
N SER A 326 -42.90 -0.91 -28.95
CA SER A 326 -44.22 -0.94 -28.32
C SER A 326 -44.21 -0.55 -26.85
N LEU A 327 -43.04 -0.61 -26.19
CA LEU A 327 -42.83 -0.23 -24.81
C LEU A 327 -42.29 1.20 -24.66
N PHE A 328 -41.78 1.76 -25.75
CA PHE A 328 -41.17 3.07 -25.76
C PHE A 328 -42.23 4.19 -25.76
N ASP A 329 -42.15 5.12 -24.84
CA ASP A 329 -43.08 6.23 -24.70
C ASP A 329 -42.53 7.48 -25.43
N GLU A 330 -42.97 7.69 -26.66
CA GLU A 330 -42.54 8.81 -27.49
C GLU A 330 -43.23 10.15 -27.12
N THR A 331 -44.18 10.16 -26.18
CA THR A 331 -44.95 11.36 -25.84
C THR A 331 -44.35 12.22 -24.73
N GLY A 332 -43.26 11.77 -24.13
CA GLY A 332 -42.54 12.44 -23.04
C GLY A 332 -41.21 13.05 -23.50
N GLU A 333 -40.53 13.72 -22.54
CA GLU A 333 -39.15 14.12 -22.74
C GLU A 333 -38.26 12.88 -22.82
N ILE A 334 -37.46 12.77 -23.88
CA ILE A 334 -36.59 11.66 -24.20
C ILE A 334 -35.15 12.07 -23.93
N THR A 335 -34.44 11.26 -23.18
CA THR A 335 -32.98 11.39 -23.06
C THR A 335 -32.34 10.67 -24.24
N TYR A 336 -31.40 11.29 -24.91
CA TYR A 336 -30.70 10.66 -26.01
C TYR A 336 -29.19 10.78 -25.90
N ARG A 337 -28.51 9.82 -26.53
CA ARG A 337 -27.05 9.74 -26.59
C ARG A 337 -26.65 9.38 -28.00
N VAL A 338 -25.75 10.16 -28.60
CA VAL A 338 -25.20 9.90 -29.92
C VAL A 338 -23.77 9.40 -29.76
N THR A 339 -23.46 8.25 -30.35
CA THR A 339 -22.12 7.66 -30.30
C THR A 339 -21.63 7.35 -31.70
N LYS A 340 -20.39 7.70 -32.04
CA LYS A 340 -19.78 7.26 -33.28
C LYS A 340 -19.59 5.74 -33.23
N SER A 341 -20.06 5.04 -34.27
CA SER A 341 -19.93 3.57 -34.33
C SER A 341 -18.50 3.16 -34.62
N PHE A 342 -17.86 2.52 -33.68
CA PHE A 342 -16.52 1.94 -33.82
C PHE A 342 -16.49 0.55 -34.49
N THR A 343 -17.56 0.06 -35.06
CA THR A 343 -17.62 -1.30 -35.62
C THR A 343 -16.62 -1.58 -36.75
N SER A 344 -16.08 -0.55 -37.38
CA SER A 344 -14.97 -0.68 -38.37
C SER A 344 -13.58 -0.48 -37.74
N VAL A 345 -13.51 -0.01 -36.53
CA VAL A 345 -12.26 0.39 -35.85
C VAL A 345 -11.76 -0.70 -34.89
N ALA A 346 -12.65 -1.55 -34.42
CA ALA A 346 -12.33 -2.58 -33.42
C ALA A 346 -11.24 -3.58 -33.86
N SER A 347 -11.09 -3.85 -35.15
CA SER A 347 -10.03 -4.74 -35.66
C SER A 347 -8.66 -4.08 -35.81
N ALA A 348 -8.57 -2.75 -35.66
CA ALA A 348 -7.33 -1.99 -35.78
C ALA A 348 -6.74 -1.57 -34.42
N PHE A 349 -7.45 -1.85 -33.32
CA PHE A 349 -7.02 -1.52 -31.98
C PHE A 349 -6.11 -2.60 -31.38
N THR A 350 -5.00 -2.91 -32.07
CA THR A 350 -4.04 -3.90 -31.60
C THR A 350 -2.63 -3.30 -31.57
N LEU A 351 -1.86 -3.71 -30.58
CA LEU A 351 -0.41 -3.53 -30.50
C LEU A 351 0.19 -4.93 -30.52
N ASP A 352 0.36 -5.48 -31.74
CA ASP A 352 0.79 -6.88 -31.93
C ASP A 352 2.24 -7.12 -31.47
N ASP A 353 3.10 -6.11 -31.59
CA ASP A 353 4.44 -6.11 -31.01
C ASP A 353 4.39 -5.51 -29.58
N PRO A 354 5.11 -6.10 -28.61
CA PRO A 354 5.16 -5.56 -27.27
C PRO A 354 5.68 -4.12 -27.24
N ALA A 355 4.87 -3.21 -26.73
CA ALA A 355 5.20 -1.79 -26.58
C ALA A 355 5.80 -1.57 -25.19
N PRO A 356 7.07 -1.12 -25.05
CA PRO A 356 7.70 -0.91 -23.75
C PRO A 356 7.13 0.30 -23.03
N LEU A 357 7.01 0.24 -21.72
CA LEU A 357 6.85 1.40 -20.87
C LEU A 357 8.16 2.19 -20.84
N LYS A 358 8.10 3.52 -20.79
CA LYS A 358 9.29 4.39 -20.78
C LYS A 358 9.07 5.63 -19.92
N LYS A 359 10.15 6.39 -19.73
CA LYS A 359 10.18 7.68 -19.01
C LYS A 359 10.13 7.56 -17.50
N GLY A 360 10.18 6.35 -16.93
CA GLY A 360 10.37 6.17 -15.50
C GLY A 360 11.77 6.60 -15.07
N SER A 361 11.86 7.30 -13.95
CA SER A 361 13.11 7.78 -13.36
C SER A 361 13.05 7.68 -11.84
N ASP A 362 14.17 7.32 -11.24
CA ASP A 362 14.35 7.33 -9.79
C ASP A 362 14.60 8.76 -9.23
N GLY A 363 14.57 9.78 -10.10
CA GLY A 363 14.74 11.18 -9.73
C GLY A 363 16.12 11.44 -9.10
N SER A 364 16.14 12.31 -8.10
CA SER A 364 17.35 12.69 -7.35
C SER A 364 17.96 11.56 -6.52
N LEU A 365 17.26 10.43 -6.37
CA LEU A 365 17.79 9.25 -5.66
C LEU A 365 19.04 8.67 -6.34
N VAL A 366 19.17 8.85 -7.65
CA VAL A 366 20.28 8.33 -8.45
C VAL A 366 21.04 9.50 -9.09
N ASN A 367 22.36 9.52 -8.91
CA ASN A 367 23.20 10.55 -9.49
C ASN A 367 23.35 10.39 -11.01
N THR A 368 23.96 11.37 -11.67
CA THR A 368 24.18 11.36 -13.13
C THR A 368 25.04 10.20 -13.64
N SER A 369 25.70 9.46 -12.77
CA SER A 369 26.49 8.25 -13.09
C SER A 369 25.67 6.94 -12.95
N GLY A 370 24.40 7.03 -12.54
CA GLY A 370 23.55 5.87 -12.29
C GLY A 370 23.82 5.19 -10.94
N GLU A 371 24.48 5.87 -10.00
CA GLU A 371 24.74 5.37 -8.65
C GLU A 371 23.84 6.07 -7.64
N LEU A 372 23.51 5.38 -6.53
CA LEU A 372 22.73 5.94 -5.45
C LEU A 372 23.35 7.23 -4.90
N ASP A 373 22.59 8.30 -4.82
CA ASP A 373 22.98 9.50 -4.09
C ASP A 373 22.74 9.28 -2.59
N THR A 374 23.81 9.10 -1.85
CA THR A 374 23.76 8.79 -0.41
C THR A 374 23.24 9.93 0.45
N VAL A 375 23.38 11.18 0.01
CA VAL A 375 22.86 12.36 0.73
C VAL A 375 21.34 12.39 0.58
N GLU A 376 20.86 12.25 -0.65
CA GLU A 376 19.42 12.21 -0.94
C GLU A 376 18.75 11.00 -0.28
N ALA A 377 19.33 9.81 -0.40
CA ALA A 377 18.84 8.61 0.27
C ALA A 377 18.73 8.77 1.80
N THR A 378 19.72 9.42 2.43
CA THR A 378 19.68 9.72 3.87
C THR A 378 18.53 10.67 4.23
N GLN A 379 18.36 11.74 3.46
CA GLN A 379 17.29 12.71 3.67
C GLN A 379 15.92 12.06 3.47
N LEU A 380 15.76 11.31 2.40
CA LEU A 380 14.53 10.62 2.03
C LEU A 380 14.08 9.61 3.12
N LEU A 381 14.99 8.76 3.59
CA LEU A 381 14.69 7.83 4.68
C LEU A 381 14.36 8.55 5.99
N SER A 382 15.05 9.67 6.30
CA SER A 382 14.73 10.50 7.46
C SER A 382 13.31 11.08 7.36
N GLN A 383 12.94 11.57 6.18
CA GLN A 383 11.59 12.06 5.91
C GLN A 383 10.55 10.94 6.01
N GLY A 384 10.87 9.72 5.51
CA GLY A 384 10.00 8.55 5.61
C GLY A 384 9.66 8.22 7.08
N TYR A 385 10.66 8.09 7.95
CA TYR A 385 10.41 7.82 9.38
C TYR A 385 9.77 8.99 10.13
N LEU A 386 9.92 10.23 9.68
CA LEU A 386 9.23 11.38 10.24
C LEU A 386 7.83 11.60 9.64
N GLY A 387 7.42 10.79 8.68
CA GLY A 387 6.13 10.91 8.00
C GLY A 387 6.03 12.12 7.08
N GLN A 388 7.15 12.67 6.62
CA GLN A 388 7.17 13.90 5.81
C GLN A 388 7.02 13.65 4.30
N LEU A 389 6.96 12.38 3.89
CA LEU A 389 6.70 12.00 2.51
C LEU A 389 5.21 12.09 2.20
N THR A 390 4.90 12.37 0.95
CA THR A 390 3.54 12.51 0.45
C THR A 390 3.22 11.35 -0.50
N SER A 391 2.05 10.72 -0.33
CA SER A 391 1.55 9.73 -1.26
C SER A 391 1.27 10.36 -2.62
N VAL A 392 1.68 9.68 -3.68
CA VAL A 392 1.43 10.13 -5.04
C VAL A 392 0.00 9.85 -5.47
N GLU A 393 -0.64 8.83 -4.89
CA GLU A 393 -1.96 8.40 -5.32
C GLU A 393 -3.06 9.38 -4.91
N ASP A 394 -3.04 9.85 -3.68
CA ASP A 394 -4.09 10.69 -3.10
C ASP A 394 -3.61 12.01 -2.52
N GLY A 395 -2.29 12.25 -2.52
CA GLY A 395 -1.69 13.44 -1.92
C GLY A 395 -1.73 13.47 -0.40
N SER A 396 -2.07 12.35 0.26
CA SER A 396 -2.09 12.26 1.71
C SER A 396 -0.67 12.33 2.28
N SER A 397 -0.55 12.91 3.47
CA SER A 397 0.72 12.98 4.17
C SER A 397 0.92 11.71 4.99
N LEU A 398 2.07 11.07 4.83
CA LEU A 398 2.45 9.89 5.59
C LEU A 398 2.48 10.13 7.12
N VAL A 399 2.55 11.40 7.56
CA VAL A 399 2.52 11.74 8.99
C VAL A 399 1.18 11.39 9.64
N ASP A 400 0.08 11.52 8.91
CA ASP A 400 -1.25 11.21 9.43
C ASP A 400 -1.36 9.70 9.71
N ASP A 401 -0.79 8.86 8.85
CA ASP A 401 -0.72 7.42 9.06
C ASP A 401 0.26 7.04 10.17
N LEU A 402 1.49 7.53 10.12
CA LEU A 402 2.53 7.13 11.08
C LEU A 402 2.25 7.61 12.51
N LEU A 403 1.53 8.70 12.71
CA LEU A 403 1.18 9.20 14.04
C LEU A 403 -0.20 8.76 14.52
N ASP A 404 -1.01 8.12 13.67
CA ASP A 404 -2.30 7.56 14.05
C ASP A 404 -2.12 6.29 14.91
N GLN A 405 -2.05 6.48 16.23
CA GLN A 405 -1.96 5.38 17.19
C GLN A 405 -3.28 4.62 17.36
N GLU A 406 -4.39 5.15 16.86
CA GLU A 406 -5.70 4.52 17.02
C GLU A 406 -5.92 3.40 16.03
N ASN A 407 -5.59 3.64 14.77
CA ASN A 407 -5.81 2.71 13.67
C ASN A 407 -4.54 1.95 13.26
N ILE A 408 -3.38 2.59 13.35
CA ILE A 408 -2.10 2.04 12.93
C ILE A 408 -1.23 1.69 14.14
N TYR A 409 -0.93 0.40 14.28
CA TYR A 409 -0.20 -0.12 15.42
C TYR A 409 1.03 -0.92 14.97
N PHE A 410 2.19 -0.51 15.44
CA PHE A 410 3.45 -1.26 15.33
C PHE A 410 4.26 -1.11 16.62
N THR A 411 5.06 -2.13 16.93
CA THR A 411 5.79 -2.24 18.20
C THR A 411 7.29 -2.14 18.04
N LEU A 412 7.80 -2.49 16.87
CA LEU A 412 9.23 -2.50 16.54
C LEU A 412 9.47 -1.64 15.31
N VAL A 413 10.47 -0.77 15.38
CA VAL A 413 10.98 0.03 14.26
C VAL A 413 12.42 -0.35 14.04
N PHE A 414 12.77 -0.70 12.81
CA PHE A 414 14.10 -1.22 12.50
C PHE A 414 14.95 -0.21 11.74
N ASP A 415 16.23 -0.23 12.03
CA ASP A 415 17.31 0.48 11.37
C ASP A 415 18.33 -0.51 10.81
N TYR A 416 18.97 -0.19 9.71
CA TYR A 416 19.94 -1.10 9.06
C TYR A 416 21.14 -0.34 8.52
N ASP A 417 22.16 -0.14 9.32
CA ASP A 417 23.37 0.59 8.91
C ASP A 417 23.09 2.01 8.37
N TYR A 418 21.94 2.56 8.71
CA TYR A 418 21.59 3.89 8.26
C TYR A 418 22.48 4.96 8.93
N PRO A 419 22.72 6.08 8.26
CA PRO A 419 23.41 7.23 8.83
C PRO A 419 22.75 7.75 10.11
N SER A 420 23.52 8.46 10.92
CA SER A 420 23.10 8.98 12.23
C SER A 420 21.81 9.84 12.18
N ASP A 421 21.60 10.55 11.06
CA ASP A 421 20.43 11.41 10.89
C ASP A 421 19.15 10.57 10.78
N VAL A 422 19.18 9.46 10.03
CA VAL A 422 18.07 8.52 9.93
C VAL A 422 17.79 7.86 11.29
N LYS A 423 18.84 7.43 12.01
CA LYS A 423 18.71 6.87 13.37
C LYS A 423 18.07 7.86 14.33
N THR A 424 18.38 9.14 14.19
CA THR A 424 17.78 10.22 14.99
C THR A 424 16.29 10.38 14.66
N SER A 425 15.91 10.28 13.39
CA SER A 425 14.51 10.32 12.96
C SER A 425 13.72 9.13 13.50
N ILE A 426 14.28 7.91 13.44
CA ILE A 426 13.70 6.69 14.05
C ILE A 426 13.48 6.87 15.56
N SER A 427 14.51 7.39 16.27
CA SER A 427 14.39 7.66 17.70
C SER A 427 13.30 8.69 18.01
N THR A 428 13.19 9.72 17.19
CA THR A 428 12.17 10.77 17.32
C THR A 428 10.76 10.21 17.11
N LEU A 429 10.55 9.37 16.10
CA LEU A 429 9.28 8.68 15.87
C LEU A 429 8.86 7.88 17.11
N CYS A 430 9.75 7.03 17.64
CA CYS A 430 9.44 6.20 18.81
C CYS A 430 9.17 7.02 20.08
N GLN A 431 9.88 8.14 20.27
CA GLN A 431 9.65 9.05 21.40
C GLN A 431 8.33 9.82 21.29
N THR A 432 7.91 10.14 20.06
CA THR A 432 6.64 10.83 19.80
C THR A 432 5.47 9.88 20.00
N ARG A 433 5.51 8.70 19.40
CA ARG A 433 4.45 7.72 19.52
C ARG A 433 4.35 7.07 20.91
N ARG A 434 5.46 6.73 21.53
CA ARG A 434 5.54 6.08 22.85
C ARG A 434 4.79 4.71 22.94
N ASP A 435 4.64 4.04 21.82
CA ASP A 435 4.02 2.71 21.71
C ASP A 435 4.90 1.70 20.96
N CYS A 436 6.07 2.10 20.51
CA CYS A 436 7.04 1.30 19.78
C CYS A 436 8.47 1.50 20.28
N VAL A 437 9.37 0.59 19.89
CA VAL A 437 10.80 0.63 20.24
C VAL A 437 11.64 0.49 18.98
N ALA A 438 12.67 1.34 18.87
CA ALA A 438 13.66 1.29 17.82
C ALA A 438 14.73 0.23 18.11
N ILE A 439 14.98 -0.64 17.14
CA ILE A 439 16.06 -1.61 17.12
C ILE A 439 17.09 -1.12 16.12
N MET A 440 18.23 -0.67 16.62
CA MET A 440 19.24 0.05 15.83
C MET A 440 20.61 -0.58 15.99
N ASP A 441 21.49 -0.36 15.04
CA ASP A 441 22.91 -0.69 15.18
C ASP A 441 23.75 0.52 15.58
N ASN A 442 24.99 0.23 16.00
CA ASN A 442 25.98 1.23 16.38
C ASN A 442 26.96 1.57 15.23
N GLY A 443 26.61 1.18 13.97
CA GLY A 443 27.45 1.36 12.79
C GLY A 443 28.46 0.21 12.58
N ASP A 444 29.07 0.17 11.38
CA ASP A 444 30.06 -0.86 11.01
C ASP A 444 31.44 -0.57 11.62
N ASN A 445 31.59 -0.92 12.89
CA ASN A 445 32.84 -0.73 13.63
C ASN A 445 33.77 -1.94 13.46
N SER A 446 34.99 -1.69 13.01
CA SER A 446 35.99 -2.76 12.81
C SER A 446 36.76 -3.14 14.08
N THR A 447 36.67 -2.33 15.13
CA THR A 447 37.40 -2.52 16.39
C THR A 447 36.56 -2.11 17.59
N PHE A 448 36.86 -2.68 18.75
CA PHE A 448 36.23 -2.32 20.01
C PHE A 448 36.33 -0.80 20.32
N SER A 449 37.51 -0.19 20.10
CA SER A 449 37.70 1.26 20.34
C SER A 449 36.80 2.11 19.45
N ALA A 450 36.66 1.74 18.17
CA ALA A 450 35.78 2.44 17.25
C ALA A 450 34.30 2.30 17.68
N SER A 451 33.91 1.14 18.18
CA SER A 451 32.57 0.88 18.70
C SER A 451 32.21 1.80 19.88
N ILE A 452 33.11 1.90 20.85
CA ILE A 452 32.92 2.79 22.01
C ILE A 452 32.93 4.27 21.62
N ASP A 453 33.77 4.65 20.67
CA ASP A 453 33.82 6.02 20.14
C ASP A 453 32.52 6.36 19.39
N SER A 454 32.07 5.48 18.51
CA SER A 454 30.80 5.62 17.79
C SER A 454 29.62 5.81 18.76
N ARG A 455 29.53 4.96 19.80
CA ARG A 455 28.47 5.07 20.82
C ARG A 455 28.55 6.36 21.64
N THR A 456 29.74 6.86 21.90
CA THR A 456 29.95 8.01 22.78
C THR A 456 29.80 9.35 22.05
N ASN A 457 30.20 9.40 20.77
CA ASN A 457 30.31 10.65 20.01
C ASN A 457 29.35 10.77 18.84
N THR A 458 28.90 9.64 18.24
CA THR A 458 28.06 9.62 17.05
C THR A 458 26.62 9.21 17.41
N HIS A 459 26.43 8.07 18.03
CA HIS A 459 25.11 7.52 18.34
C HIS A 459 24.73 7.76 19.81
N VAL A 460 24.60 9.03 20.18
CA VAL A 460 24.37 9.48 21.56
C VAL A 460 22.87 9.47 21.87
N PHE A 461 22.30 8.28 22.06
CA PHE A 461 20.91 8.12 22.49
C PHE A 461 20.84 7.85 24.00
N ASN A 462 19.87 8.45 24.69
CA ASN A 462 19.63 8.25 26.11
C ASN A 462 18.13 8.23 26.41
N ASN A 463 17.45 7.19 25.95
CA ASN A 463 16.04 6.97 26.20
C ASN A 463 15.73 5.46 26.16
N TYR A 464 14.60 5.04 26.69
CA TYR A 464 14.20 3.62 26.72
C TYR A 464 13.43 3.16 25.46
N PHE A 465 13.23 4.03 24.49
CA PHE A 465 12.60 3.70 23.23
C PHE A 465 13.58 3.22 22.16
N CYS A 466 14.88 3.16 22.48
CA CYS A 466 15.90 2.71 21.55
C CYS A 466 16.76 1.61 22.19
N ALA A 467 17.11 0.60 21.40
CA ALA A 467 18.09 -0.42 21.76
C ALA A 467 19.16 -0.50 20.69
N LEU A 468 20.44 -0.42 21.09
CA LEU A 468 21.60 -0.41 20.20
C LEU A 468 22.30 -1.76 20.23
N TYR A 469 22.52 -2.34 19.04
CA TYR A 469 23.23 -3.59 18.86
C TYR A 469 24.58 -3.36 18.20
N GLU A 470 25.54 -4.23 18.50
CA GLU A 470 26.91 -4.12 18.00
C GLU A 470 27.35 -5.46 17.40
N GLU A 471 28.39 -5.43 16.62
CA GLU A 471 29.04 -6.51 15.90
C GLU A 471 28.41 -6.82 14.55
N TYR A 472 28.91 -6.10 13.55
CA TYR A 472 28.69 -6.49 12.15
C TYR A 472 29.21 -7.89 11.91
N ASN A 473 28.46 -8.63 11.13
CA ASN A 473 28.72 -10.04 10.93
C ASN A 473 28.59 -10.42 9.46
N LYS A 474 29.36 -11.44 9.07
CA LYS A 474 29.43 -11.95 7.72
C LYS A 474 28.51 -13.15 7.58
N VAL A 475 27.59 -13.08 6.67
CA VAL A 475 26.59 -14.11 6.39
C VAL A 475 26.60 -14.45 4.91
N TYR A 476 26.32 -15.70 4.57
CA TYR A 476 26.09 -16.09 3.19
C TYR A 476 24.74 -15.58 2.71
N ASP A 477 24.74 -14.76 1.69
CA ASP A 477 23.54 -14.26 1.05
C ASP A 477 23.08 -15.24 -0.05
N SER A 478 21.88 -15.78 0.12
CA SER A 478 21.28 -16.74 -0.82
C SER A 478 20.78 -16.10 -2.12
N PHE A 479 20.52 -14.80 -2.13
CA PHE A 479 20.05 -14.08 -3.32
C PHE A 479 21.20 -13.75 -4.27
N THR A 480 22.32 -13.28 -3.74
CA THR A 480 23.50 -12.92 -4.55
C THR A 480 24.54 -14.03 -4.66
N GLY A 481 24.44 -15.09 -3.86
CA GLY A 481 25.41 -16.20 -3.81
C GLY A 481 26.77 -15.80 -3.22
N GLN A 482 26.86 -14.70 -2.48
CA GLN A 482 28.11 -14.16 -1.94
C GLN A 482 28.06 -14.04 -0.41
N ASP A 483 29.23 -13.91 0.19
CA ASP A 483 29.35 -13.60 1.61
C ASP A 483 29.29 -12.08 1.81
N VAL A 484 28.29 -11.61 2.55
CA VAL A 484 28.01 -10.19 2.77
C VAL A 484 28.12 -9.84 4.25
N TRP A 485 28.57 -8.62 4.54
CA TRP A 485 28.56 -8.05 5.88
C TRP A 485 27.24 -7.37 6.17
N PHE A 486 26.51 -7.87 7.18
CA PHE A 486 25.24 -7.33 7.63
C PHE A 486 25.35 -6.67 9.00
N SER A 487 24.48 -5.69 9.22
CA SER A 487 24.20 -5.10 10.54
C SER A 487 23.71 -6.18 11.52
N PRO A 488 24.02 -6.07 12.83
CA PRO A 488 23.46 -6.97 13.83
C PRO A 488 21.93 -6.98 13.84
N VAL A 489 21.28 -5.92 13.38
CA VAL A 489 19.82 -5.80 13.29
C VAL A 489 19.24 -6.79 12.28
N TYR A 490 20.00 -7.21 11.27
CA TYR A 490 19.63 -8.32 10.38
C TYR A 490 19.22 -9.58 11.16
N HIS A 491 19.92 -9.91 12.24
CA HIS A 491 19.53 -11.03 13.09
C HIS A 491 18.42 -10.69 14.07
N MET A 492 18.42 -9.46 14.60
CA MET A 492 17.39 -9.04 15.53
C MET A 492 16.01 -8.98 14.85
N SER A 493 15.95 -8.72 13.53
CA SER A 493 14.69 -8.68 12.77
C SER A 493 13.93 -10.01 12.81
N TYR A 494 14.60 -11.17 12.88
CA TYR A 494 13.94 -12.46 13.03
C TYR A 494 13.96 -13.01 14.47
N LEU A 495 14.98 -12.68 15.27
CA LEU A 495 15.11 -13.19 16.63
C LEU A 495 14.01 -12.66 17.57
N LEU A 496 13.62 -11.39 17.42
CA LEU A 496 12.58 -10.80 18.23
C LEU A 496 11.21 -11.46 17.98
N PRO A 497 10.69 -11.51 16.75
CA PRO A 497 9.41 -12.17 16.50
C PRO A 497 9.45 -13.68 16.77
N ARG A 498 10.57 -14.36 16.49
CA ARG A 498 10.75 -15.76 16.84
C ARG A 498 10.67 -15.98 18.34
N ASN A 499 11.31 -15.12 19.15
CA ASN A 499 11.21 -15.19 20.61
C ASN A 499 9.77 -15.03 21.09
N ASP A 500 9.03 -14.13 20.45
CA ASP A 500 7.62 -13.88 20.79
C ASP A 500 6.73 -15.08 20.44
N ASN A 501 7.01 -15.77 19.34
CA ASN A 501 6.28 -16.98 18.93
C ASN A 501 6.59 -18.20 19.82
N VAL A 502 7.84 -18.35 20.29
CA VAL A 502 8.29 -19.52 21.05
C VAL A 502 8.10 -19.32 22.56
N SER A 503 8.13 -18.08 23.01
CA SER A 503 8.02 -17.71 24.42
C SER A 503 6.93 -16.65 24.59
N GLU A 504 7.28 -15.51 25.16
CA GLU A 504 6.42 -14.35 25.33
C GLU A 504 7.25 -13.08 25.08
N ILE A 505 6.58 -11.98 24.74
CA ILE A 505 7.24 -10.70 24.43
C ILE A 505 8.11 -10.15 25.57
N TRP A 506 7.81 -10.53 26.80
CA TRP A 506 8.56 -10.12 28.00
C TRP A 506 9.73 -11.05 28.36
N PHE A 507 9.99 -12.07 27.55
CA PHE A 507 11.22 -12.83 27.66
C PHE A 507 12.33 -12.18 26.83
N ALA A 508 13.53 -12.13 27.39
CA ALA A 508 14.68 -11.57 26.69
C ALA A 508 15.06 -12.39 25.46
N ALA A 509 15.17 -11.76 24.30
CA ALA A 509 15.75 -12.34 23.09
C ALA A 509 17.28 -12.30 23.16
N ALA A 510 17.83 -12.88 24.25
CA ALA A 510 19.25 -12.94 24.54
C ALA A 510 19.66 -14.30 25.13
N GLY A 511 20.94 -14.64 25.04
CA GLY A 511 21.49 -15.88 25.59
C GLY A 511 21.26 -17.12 24.72
N PHE A 512 21.90 -18.23 25.09
CA PHE A 512 21.97 -19.46 24.29
C PHE A 512 20.60 -20.10 24.01
N ASN A 513 19.64 -19.94 24.89
CA ASN A 513 18.35 -20.62 24.76
C ASN A 513 17.42 -19.99 23.72
N ARG A 514 17.54 -18.69 23.47
CA ARG A 514 16.58 -17.95 22.64
C ARG A 514 17.21 -17.10 21.55
N ALA A 515 18.50 -16.84 21.63
CA ALA A 515 19.17 -15.93 20.70
C ALA A 515 20.48 -16.50 20.12
N SER A 516 20.55 -17.82 19.94
CA SER A 516 21.61 -18.49 19.19
C SER A 516 21.45 -18.22 17.70
N ILE A 517 22.57 -17.93 17.03
CA ILE A 517 22.63 -17.53 15.63
C ILE A 517 23.59 -18.48 14.89
N ASP A 518 23.04 -19.28 13.98
CA ASP A 518 23.84 -20.31 13.28
C ASP A 518 24.34 -19.86 11.90
N THR A 519 23.85 -18.74 11.38
CA THR A 519 24.15 -18.25 10.02
C THR A 519 25.42 -17.42 9.92
N ILE A 520 25.97 -16.98 11.05
CA ILE A 520 27.18 -16.12 11.07
C ILE A 520 28.42 -16.95 10.76
N LYS A 521 29.23 -16.47 9.81
CA LYS A 521 30.55 -17.00 9.49
C LYS A 521 31.66 -16.29 10.27
N GLU A 522 31.57 -14.98 10.39
CA GLU A 522 32.60 -14.13 10.96
C GLU A 522 32.01 -12.88 11.61
N LEU A 523 32.61 -12.37 12.69
CA LEU A 523 32.33 -11.05 13.28
C LEU A 523 33.44 -10.06 12.93
N ARG A 524 33.15 -8.76 12.89
CA ARG A 524 34.17 -7.71 12.74
C ARG A 524 35.24 -7.81 13.82
N PHE A 525 34.80 -7.98 15.06
CA PHE A 525 35.64 -8.33 16.20
C PHE A 525 34.83 -9.15 17.20
N ASN A 526 35.48 -9.88 18.10
CA ASN A 526 34.78 -10.63 19.15
C ASN A 526 35.16 -10.04 20.52
N PRO A 527 34.24 -9.33 21.21
CA PRO A 527 34.57 -8.62 22.45
C PRO A 527 34.91 -9.59 23.58
N ARG A 528 36.04 -9.35 24.25
CA ARG A 528 36.49 -10.09 25.45
C ARG A 528 35.67 -9.67 26.66
N LEU A 529 35.78 -10.41 27.77
CA LEU A 529 34.99 -10.19 28.98
C LEU A 529 35.02 -8.71 29.45
N GLY A 530 36.20 -8.12 29.65
CA GLY A 530 36.34 -6.72 30.06
C GLY A 530 35.81 -5.70 29.05
N GLN A 531 35.87 -6.03 27.76
CA GLN A 531 35.27 -5.20 26.71
C GLN A 531 33.74 -5.28 26.74
N ARG A 532 33.18 -6.47 26.99
CA ARG A 532 31.72 -6.59 27.19
C ARG A 532 31.24 -5.84 28.43
N ASP A 533 32.02 -5.82 29.51
CA ASP A 533 31.68 -5.03 30.70
C ASP A 533 31.60 -3.54 30.38
N GLU A 534 32.55 -3.03 29.57
CA GLU A 534 32.52 -1.62 29.11
C GLU A 534 31.36 -1.35 28.15
N MET A 535 31.08 -2.25 27.20
CA MET A 535 29.91 -2.15 26.30
C MET A 535 28.60 -2.13 27.11
N TYR A 536 28.49 -2.96 28.13
CA TYR A 536 27.32 -2.97 29.03
C TYR A 536 27.11 -1.62 29.73
N LEU A 537 28.20 -1.02 30.22
CA LEU A 537 28.15 0.33 30.85
C LEU A 537 27.76 1.43 29.86
N LYS A 538 27.97 1.20 28.56
CA LYS A 538 27.58 2.10 27.48
C LYS A 538 26.23 1.74 26.84
N GLN A 539 25.48 0.78 27.39
CA GLN A 539 24.20 0.28 26.89
C GLN A 539 24.28 -0.24 25.44
N LEU A 540 25.35 -0.96 25.10
CA LEU A 540 25.53 -1.67 23.85
C LEU A 540 25.24 -3.16 24.05
N ASN A 541 24.53 -3.77 23.10
CA ASN A 541 24.15 -5.17 23.07
C ASN A 541 25.00 -5.91 22.03
N PRO A 542 26.07 -6.61 22.42
CA PRO A 542 26.96 -7.28 21.47
C PRO A 542 26.41 -8.63 21.03
N ILE A 543 26.67 -9.00 19.75
CA ILE A 543 26.71 -10.38 19.30
C ILE A 543 28.09 -10.95 19.60
N VAL A 544 28.15 -12.09 20.29
CA VAL A 544 29.41 -12.66 20.78
C VAL A 544 29.58 -14.09 20.28
N LYS A 545 30.81 -14.43 19.92
CA LYS A 545 31.19 -15.80 19.62
C LYS A 545 31.66 -16.50 20.89
N PHE A 546 30.95 -17.56 21.27
CA PHE A 546 31.35 -18.53 22.31
C PHE A 546 31.66 -19.88 21.68
N ASN A 547 32.13 -20.83 22.49
CA ASN A 547 32.51 -22.17 22.01
C ASN A 547 31.34 -22.92 21.35
N PRO A 548 30.07 -22.82 21.84
CA PRO A 548 28.94 -23.47 21.15
C PRO A 548 28.46 -22.73 19.90
N GLY A 549 28.82 -21.45 19.65
CA GLY A 549 28.33 -20.66 18.51
C GLY A 549 28.23 -19.17 18.78
N TYR A 550 27.54 -18.47 17.87
CA TYR A 550 27.27 -17.04 18.00
C TYR A 550 25.94 -16.80 18.73
N VAL A 551 25.89 -15.75 19.54
CA VAL A 551 24.71 -15.46 20.35
C VAL A 551 24.58 -13.96 20.59
N ASN A 552 23.35 -13.45 20.56
CA ASN A 552 23.08 -12.11 21.07
C ASN A 552 23.21 -12.13 22.62
N TRP A 553 24.12 -11.29 23.15
CA TRP A 553 24.52 -11.28 24.57
C TRP A 553 24.14 -9.99 25.28
N GLY A 554 23.03 -9.36 24.88
CA GLY A 554 22.54 -8.13 25.50
C GLY A 554 21.08 -7.87 25.21
N GLN A 555 20.45 -7.06 26.06
CA GLN A 555 19.05 -6.67 25.94
C GLN A 555 18.77 -5.28 26.53
N LEU A 556 19.79 -4.43 26.59
CA LEU A 556 19.67 -3.09 27.17
C LEU A 556 19.04 -2.12 26.19
N THR A 557 18.20 -1.23 26.70
CA THR A 557 17.83 0.00 26.02
C THR A 557 18.96 1.03 26.11
N SER A 558 18.92 2.10 25.34
CA SER A 558 19.94 3.14 25.38
C SER A 558 19.85 4.06 26.62
N GLN A 559 18.92 3.78 27.55
CA GLN A 559 18.74 4.57 28.76
C GLN A 559 19.90 4.37 29.75
N ALA A 560 20.63 5.45 30.04
CA ALA A 560 21.71 5.41 31.02
C ALA A 560 21.25 5.43 32.48
N LYS A 561 20.06 6.02 32.75
CA LYS A 561 19.50 6.07 34.12
C LYS A 561 19.09 4.66 34.57
N PRO A 562 19.62 4.15 35.70
CA PRO A 562 19.21 2.87 36.23
C PRO A 562 17.71 2.82 36.59
N SER A 563 16.96 1.99 35.90
CA SER A 563 15.54 1.72 36.16
C SER A 563 15.14 0.37 35.54
N ALA A 564 13.92 -0.08 35.78
CA ALA A 564 13.39 -1.27 35.12
C ALA A 564 13.30 -1.09 33.58
N LEU A 565 13.11 0.14 33.10
CA LEU A 565 13.03 0.46 31.67
C LEU A 565 14.40 0.45 30.96
N GLN A 566 15.47 0.12 31.66
CA GLN A 566 16.77 -0.13 31.04
C GLN A 566 16.78 -1.49 30.32
N ASP A 567 15.88 -2.40 30.67
CA ASP A 567 15.76 -3.73 30.06
C ASP A 567 14.73 -3.70 28.92
N LEU A 568 15.12 -4.07 27.70
CA LEU A 568 14.26 -4.04 26.49
C LEU A 568 13.01 -4.91 26.64
N ASN A 569 13.13 -6.11 27.24
CA ASN A 569 12.01 -7.01 27.47
C ASN A 569 10.95 -6.39 28.40
N ILE A 570 11.38 -5.59 29.39
CA ILE A 570 10.46 -4.88 30.29
C ILE A 570 9.78 -3.72 29.56
N VAL A 571 10.49 -2.98 28.76
CA VAL A 571 9.88 -1.93 27.93
C VAL A 571 8.81 -2.52 27.01
N ARG A 572 9.10 -3.63 26.34
CA ARG A 572 8.13 -4.32 25.47
C ARG A 572 6.91 -4.82 26.27
N LEU A 573 7.10 -5.35 27.47
CA LEU A 573 5.98 -5.71 28.36
C LEU A 573 5.10 -4.49 28.68
N VAL A 574 5.72 -3.37 29.07
CA VAL A 574 4.97 -2.15 29.46
C VAL A 574 4.19 -1.61 28.27
N LEU A 575 4.77 -1.59 27.07
CA LEU A 575 4.08 -1.13 25.85
C LEU A 575 2.91 -2.05 25.48
N TYR A 576 3.07 -3.38 25.63
CA TYR A 576 2.01 -4.34 25.43
C TYR A 576 0.84 -4.14 26.41
N VAL A 577 1.13 -4.02 27.71
CA VAL A 577 0.12 -3.76 28.75
C VAL A 577 -0.59 -2.44 28.48
N LYS A 578 0.18 -1.38 28.18
CA LYS A 578 -0.38 -0.07 27.83
C LYS A 578 -1.41 -0.18 26.70
N ARG A 579 -1.03 -0.81 25.58
CA ARG A 579 -1.91 -0.93 24.41
C ARG A 579 -3.18 -1.72 24.70
N ALA A 580 -3.04 -2.87 25.37
CA ALA A 580 -4.18 -3.72 25.72
C ALA A 580 -5.18 -2.98 26.62
N LEU A 581 -4.68 -2.24 27.60
CA LEU A 581 -5.51 -1.46 28.51
C LEU A 581 -6.12 -0.22 27.89
N GLU A 582 -5.41 0.47 26.98
CA GLU A 582 -5.97 1.58 26.19
C GLU A 582 -7.17 1.10 25.36
N GLN A 583 -7.07 -0.04 24.69
CA GLN A 583 -8.17 -0.61 23.92
C GLN A 583 -9.33 -1.01 24.84
N TYR A 584 -9.05 -1.65 25.97
CA TYR A 584 -10.07 -2.06 26.94
C TYR A 584 -10.80 -0.87 27.54
N CYS A 585 -10.08 0.19 27.96
CA CYS A 585 -10.67 1.35 28.61
C CYS A 585 -11.52 2.20 27.65
N ARG A 586 -11.34 2.12 26.33
CA ARG A 586 -12.18 2.82 25.35
C ARG A 586 -13.66 2.45 25.45
N TYR A 587 -13.99 1.22 25.84
CA TYR A 587 -15.38 0.76 26.01
C TYR A 587 -16.10 1.43 27.18
N TYR A 588 -15.37 2.08 28.09
CA TYR A 588 -15.93 2.77 29.25
C TYR A 588 -16.04 4.29 29.06
N ILE A 589 -15.66 4.81 27.90
CA ILE A 589 -15.84 6.22 27.54
C ILE A 589 -17.35 6.45 27.36
N PHE A 590 -17.87 7.50 27.98
CA PHE A 590 -19.30 7.86 28.08
C PHE A 590 -20.13 7.01 29.07
N GLU A 591 -19.55 6.04 29.76
CA GLU A 591 -20.21 5.37 30.87
C GLU A 591 -20.35 6.30 32.10
N GLN A 592 -21.23 5.92 33.03
CA GLN A 592 -21.45 6.70 34.26
C GLN A 592 -20.20 6.69 35.14
N ASN A 593 -19.77 7.86 35.62
CA ASN A 593 -18.61 7.98 36.50
C ASN A 593 -18.98 7.66 37.95
N ASP A 594 -19.17 6.40 38.26
CA ASP A 594 -19.62 5.87 39.55
C ASP A 594 -18.82 4.62 40.00
N PRO A 595 -18.95 4.20 41.25
CA PRO A 595 -18.23 3.01 41.76
C PRO A 595 -18.54 1.70 41.05
N VAL A 596 -19.67 1.60 40.32
CA VAL A 596 -20.04 0.39 39.55
C VAL A 596 -19.16 0.28 38.34
N THR A 597 -19.03 1.37 37.59
CA THR A 597 -18.15 1.47 36.43
C THR A 597 -16.67 1.23 36.83
N TRP A 598 -16.21 1.85 37.92
CA TRP A 598 -14.83 1.65 38.38
C TRP A 598 -14.54 0.19 38.74
N SER A 599 -15.50 -0.47 39.43
CA SER A 599 -15.38 -1.90 39.77
C SER A 599 -15.37 -2.78 38.51
N SER A 600 -16.16 -2.42 37.49
CA SER A 600 -16.19 -3.13 36.20
C SER A 600 -14.87 -2.99 35.45
N VAL A 601 -14.28 -1.79 35.43
CA VAL A 601 -12.96 -1.55 34.82
C VAL A 601 -11.88 -2.36 35.55
N ALA A 602 -11.85 -2.31 36.88
CA ALA A 602 -10.91 -3.11 37.66
C ALA A 602 -11.10 -4.61 37.44
N GLY A 603 -12.38 -5.06 37.32
CA GLY A 603 -12.76 -6.45 37.10
C GLY A 603 -12.23 -7.04 35.78
N GLY A 604 -11.97 -6.23 34.74
CA GLY A 604 -11.31 -6.69 33.52
C GLY A 604 -9.78 -6.57 33.56
N ILE A 605 -9.25 -5.54 34.22
CA ILE A 605 -7.80 -5.31 34.30
C ILE A 605 -7.10 -6.37 35.16
N VAL A 606 -7.68 -6.73 36.32
CA VAL A 606 -7.05 -7.65 37.27
C VAL A 606 -6.81 -9.04 36.66
N PRO A 607 -7.78 -9.72 36.02
CA PRO A 607 -7.54 -11.03 35.40
C PRO A 607 -6.49 -10.97 34.27
N PHE A 608 -6.45 -9.88 33.48
CA PHE A 608 -5.44 -9.70 32.45
C PHE A 608 -4.01 -9.61 33.04
N LEU A 609 -3.83 -8.85 34.11
CA LEU A 609 -2.53 -8.75 34.79
C LEU A 609 -2.15 -10.03 35.54
N ASP A 610 -3.14 -10.75 36.06
CA ASP A 610 -2.93 -12.08 36.67
C ASP A 610 -2.47 -13.13 35.65
N ASP A 611 -3.00 -13.08 34.42
CA ASP A 611 -2.52 -13.93 33.34
C ASP A 611 -1.05 -13.66 33.02
N ILE A 612 -0.66 -12.38 32.83
CA ILE A 612 0.73 -11.99 32.63
C ILE A 612 1.63 -12.42 33.78
N LYS A 613 1.16 -12.29 35.04
CA LYS A 613 1.88 -12.73 36.21
C LYS A 613 2.06 -14.25 36.22
N THR A 614 1.03 -15.00 35.87
CA THR A 614 1.07 -16.48 35.79
C THR A 614 2.05 -16.92 34.72
N ARG A 615 2.13 -16.20 33.59
CA ARG A 615 3.09 -16.42 32.51
C ARG A 615 4.46 -15.76 32.76
N ARG A 616 4.78 -15.43 34.02
CA ARG A 616 6.08 -14.94 34.50
C ARG A 616 6.49 -13.56 33.97
N GLY A 617 5.57 -12.72 33.49
CA GLY A 617 5.84 -11.35 33.07
C GLY A 617 5.97 -10.40 34.26
N LEU A 618 5.13 -10.57 35.27
CA LEU A 618 5.10 -9.74 36.46
C LEU A 618 5.40 -10.57 37.72
N TYR A 619 6.11 -9.97 38.67
CA TYR A 619 6.27 -10.49 40.03
C TYR A 619 5.06 -10.10 40.88
N SER A 620 4.70 -8.83 40.87
CA SER A 620 3.50 -8.30 41.51
C SER A 620 2.95 -7.10 40.75
N TYR A 621 1.71 -6.73 41.06
CA TYR A 621 1.08 -5.52 40.56
C TYR A 621 0.05 -4.99 41.56
N THR A 622 -0.28 -3.69 41.45
CA THR A 622 -1.43 -3.09 42.14
C THR A 622 -2.26 -2.31 41.14
N VAL A 623 -3.58 -2.36 41.30
CA VAL A 623 -4.54 -1.61 40.47
C VAL A 623 -5.40 -0.78 41.38
N ASP A 624 -5.43 0.52 41.16
CA ASP A 624 -6.27 1.48 41.86
C ASP A 624 -7.13 2.21 40.82
N VAL A 625 -8.44 1.98 40.91
CA VAL A 625 -9.43 2.57 39.99
C VAL A 625 -10.44 3.37 40.78
N GLY A 626 -10.60 4.62 40.48
CA GLY A 626 -11.53 5.47 41.20
C GLY A 626 -11.59 6.89 40.69
N ALA A 627 -12.37 7.71 41.37
CA ALA A 627 -12.40 9.14 41.11
C ALA A 627 -12.54 9.96 42.40
N THR A 628 -11.72 10.98 42.52
CA THR A 628 -11.86 12.02 43.55
C THR A 628 -13.10 12.90 43.24
N ASP A 629 -13.52 13.70 44.22
CA ASP A 629 -14.63 14.65 44.01
C ASP A 629 -14.34 15.66 42.88
N TYR A 630 -13.08 16.01 42.67
CA TYR A 630 -12.65 16.88 41.59
C TYR A 630 -12.76 16.17 40.24
N GLU A 631 -12.24 14.96 40.13
CA GLU A 631 -12.29 14.16 38.90
C GLU A 631 -13.73 13.86 38.48
N ARG A 632 -14.64 13.57 39.40
CA ARG A 632 -16.05 13.41 39.09
C ARG A 632 -16.67 14.66 38.48
N LYS A 633 -16.28 15.85 38.98
CA LYS A 633 -16.73 17.14 38.44
C LYS A 633 -16.12 17.46 37.08
N THR A 634 -14.91 17.01 36.82
CA THR A 634 -14.18 17.18 35.54
C THR A 634 -14.43 16.05 34.55
N LYS A 635 -15.38 15.15 34.85
CA LYS A 635 -15.77 14.00 34.00
C LYS A 635 -14.62 13.03 33.73
N THR A 636 -13.74 12.83 34.71
CA THR A 636 -12.60 11.90 34.63
C THR A 636 -12.61 10.92 35.80
N PHE A 637 -12.01 9.76 35.60
CA PHE A 637 -11.59 8.87 36.67
C PHE A 637 -10.17 8.38 36.39
N HIS A 638 -9.45 7.95 37.40
CA HIS A 638 -8.09 7.46 37.26
C HIS A 638 -8.03 5.93 37.31
N VAL A 639 -7.08 5.38 36.56
CA VAL A 639 -6.65 4.00 36.62
C VAL A 639 -5.14 4.01 36.87
N ASN A 640 -4.74 3.83 38.12
CA ASN A 640 -3.34 3.79 38.51
C ASN A 640 -2.89 2.33 38.62
N ILE A 641 -1.91 1.96 37.80
CA ILE A 641 -1.35 0.61 37.77
C ILE A 641 0.12 0.66 38.11
N THR A 642 0.49 0.01 39.19
CA THR A 642 1.90 -0.18 39.54
C THR A 642 2.31 -1.60 39.18
N LEU A 643 3.35 -1.71 38.35
CA LEU A 643 3.87 -2.99 37.88
C LEU A 643 5.25 -3.26 38.49
N GLU A 644 5.44 -4.46 38.99
CA GLU A 644 6.74 -4.99 39.37
C GLU A 644 7.11 -6.12 38.42
N PRO A 645 7.89 -5.81 37.33
CA PRO A 645 8.21 -6.79 36.32
C PRO A 645 9.22 -7.84 36.83
N THR A 646 9.10 -9.05 36.28
CA THR A 646 10.09 -10.10 36.52
C THR A 646 11.35 -9.81 35.74
N ARG A 647 12.47 -9.60 36.44
CA ARG A 647 13.77 -9.35 35.82
C ARG A 647 14.45 -10.62 35.36
N VAL A 648 15.22 -10.56 34.30
CA VAL A 648 16.05 -11.68 33.83
C VAL A 648 17.28 -11.85 34.71
N VAL A 649 17.75 -13.10 34.79
CA VAL A 649 19.01 -13.41 35.50
C VAL A 649 20.18 -13.10 34.57
N GLU A 650 20.97 -12.13 34.92
CA GLU A 650 22.18 -11.74 34.15
C GLU A 650 23.48 -12.17 34.86
N LYS A 651 23.44 -12.34 36.16
CA LYS A 651 24.62 -12.73 36.98
C LYS A 651 24.28 -13.91 37.89
N ILE A 652 25.10 -14.97 37.83
CA ILE A 652 25.02 -16.13 38.67
C ILE A 652 26.31 -16.24 39.48
N SER A 653 26.23 -16.19 40.81
CA SER A 653 27.38 -16.40 41.70
C SER A 653 27.42 -17.88 42.14
N LEU A 654 28.50 -18.56 41.80
CA LEU A 654 28.74 -19.92 42.24
C LEU A 654 29.82 -19.91 43.34
N ASN A 655 29.42 -20.33 44.55
CA ASN A 655 30.34 -20.41 45.70
C ASN A 655 30.62 -21.87 46.00
N PHE A 656 31.87 -22.27 45.93
CA PHE A 656 32.35 -23.60 46.28
C PHE A 656 33.03 -23.55 47.66
N PHE A 657 32.53 -24.31 48.61
CA PHE A 657 33.13 -24.47 49.93
C PHE A 657 33.79 -25.84 49.96
N ILE A 658 35.14 -25.88 50.07
CA ILE A 658 35.92 -27.09 50.24
C ILE A 658 36.19 -27.23 51.72
N VAL A 659 35.72 -28.32 52.35
CA VAL A 659 35.91 -28.63 53.79
C VAL A 659 37.04 -29.61 53.96
#